data_20a74515b13b51f29e33ef9312d640e2
#
_entry.id   20a74515b13b51f29e33ef9312d640e2
#
_cell.length_a   1.000
_cell.length_b   1.000
_cell.length_c   1.000
_cell.angle_alpha   90.00
_cell.angle_beta   90.00
_cell.angle_gamma   90.00
#
_symmetry.space_group_name_H-M   'P 1'
#
loop_
_entity.id
_entity.type
_entity.pdbx_description
1 polymer ?
#
loop_
_entity_poly.entity_id
_entity_poly.type
_entity_poly.pdbx_seq_one_letter_code
_entity_poly.pdbx_strand_id
1 'polypeptide(L)'
;MELKKVTDDELIAQIDSKVRNSIGGLTGAGDLSSRRENATYEFNMSPLGDLKPQGVSKIVSSDTTEVVESYTALTTKLLLDNNKLANFIPRSTKPRDIHQAKVASDIVNYCIFNKNDGWKTINTWIKSAYLYGNGTLSWSWVEDSEYEMEEYDQISETVLDELLSDPLVEIVGDLEVLENYESGPQEQIYQNVRLRRTLDKSKVVIEAIPPEAFLINKDAKSIQDATFVAKVVELSYSEIRQMFPDFNKDLSEIGENAEVGRGMSWSQEISSRKDSVGIDNWLANEALDDSDEANTVLEVIECWIRSDRDGDGVAELKHVIKAGNDILQEDDVSYIPVADLNPVEIPHEYHGLSLADMVRPQMQATTAILRGFVENVYFGNYGRTLADPNVVDFSALQNPVPKQVIATNGPAVNSVQQIGPDPISPGTQGMLEYLQLQKEQSTGLTKAAMGLNDALYVSGNSEAKLAQTQSAAQIRIEHIARRFMETGFKDLCRGLLKEMKQNIKEDMMYKTDKGYASISPSDLQMIPSNLDLDIQANLGENSNMNMQQKLQQIGELIPLMAQDPTSRKYISQDAAFNLGVKMVNAMGLDPLDYFVDPDNPQVMQEINAKEEERKQQEQEQAKAVQSQNEANVSLIKAEIDNKKIDNKRQLLEAEDESNRKWAEIKVKAEGTEGASTPVKIPVDFQGLYQDTEENEKQAALQQQQQQQQMQQMQQMQGGM
;
A
#
# COMPACT_ATOMS: atom_id res chain seq x y z
N MET A 1 8.64 8.50 -52.73
CA MET A 1 8.49 7.05 -52.69
C MET A 1 7.17 6.85 -52.01
N GLU A 2 6.12 6.43 -52.73
CA GLU A 2 4.87 6.07 -52.09
C GLU A 2 5.18 4.84 -51.24
N LEU A 3 5.08 4.99 -49.91
CA LEU A 3 5.22 3.87 -48.98
C LEU A 3 3.99 2.96 -49.19
N LYS A 4 4.23 1.68 -49.37
CA LYS A 4 3.19 0.69 -49.65
C LYS A 4 2.44 0.40 -48.34
N LYS A 5 1.11 0.42 -48.35
CA LYS A 5 0.30 -0.05 -47.23
C LYS A 5 0.66 -1.50 -46.87
N VAL A 6 0.83 -1.79 -45.57
CA VAL A 6 1.10 -3.13 -45.09
C VAL A 6 -0.17 -3.97 -45.12
N THR A 7 -0.14 -5.10 -45.82
CA THR A 7 -1.27 -6.04 -45.88
C THR A 7 -1.34 -6.91 -44.62
N ASP A 8 -2.45 -7.64 -44.39
CA ASP A 8 -2.60 -8.54 -43.25
C ASP A 8 -1.52 -9.63 -43.23
N ASP A 9 -1.24 -10.24 -44.38
CA ASP A 9 -0.18 -11.24 -44.51
C ASP A 9 1.21 -10.66 -44.20
N GLU A 10 1.49 -9.42 -44.65
CA GLU A 10 2.74 -8.73 -44.34
C GLU A 10 2.84 -8.39 -42.84
N LEU A 11 1.73 -8.03 -42.15
CA LEU A 11 1.68 -7.77 -40.74
C LEU A 11 1.92 -9.05 -39.93
N ILE A 12 1.26 -10.16 -40.29
CA ILE A 12 1.49 -11.48 -39.70
C ILE A 12 2.95 -11.89 -39.81
N ALA A 13 3.53 -11.75 -41.03
CA ALA A 13 4.94 -12.05 -41.24
C ALA A 13 5.88 -11.17 -40.39
N GLN A 14 5.54 -9.88 -40.15
CA GLN A 14 6.27 -9.00 -39.23
C GLN A 14 6.15 -9.47 -37.83
N ILE A 15 4.95 -9.82 -37.32
CA ILE A 15 4.71 -10.33 -36.00
C ILE A 15 5.53 -11.61 -35.79
N ASP A 16 5.46 -12.59 -36.66
CA ASP A 16 6.20 -13.85 -36.56
C ASP A 16 7.72 -13.65 -36.56
N SER A 17 8.21 -12.71 -37.36
CA SER A 17 9.61 -12.33 -37.32
C SER A 17 10.01 -11.70 -35.99
N LYS A 18 9.16 -10.84 -35.43
CA LYS A 18 9.40 -10.21 -34.12
C LYS A 18 9.31 -11.22 -32.98
N VAL A 19 8.35 -12.15 -33.02
CA VAL A 19 8.25 -13.26 -32.06
C VAL A 19 9.53 -14.08 -32.05
N ARG A 20 10.01 -14.51 -33.23
CA ARG A 20 11.26 -15.28 -33.35
C ARG A 20 12.51 -14.53 -32.87
N ASN A 21 12.52 -13.21 -32.99
CA ASN A 21 13.65 -12.36 -32.59
C ASN A 21 13.49 -11.76 -31.19
N SER A 22 12.38 -12.05 -30.49
CA SER A 22 12.14 -11.52 -29.14
C SER A 22 12.98 -12.21 -28.07
N ILE A 23 13.16 -11.57 -26.95
CA ILE A 23 13.71 -12.18 -25.73
C ILE A 23 12.58 -12.95 -25.04
N GLY A 24 12.86 -14.16 -24.60
CA GLY A 24 11.87 -15.07 -24.03
C GLY A 24 11.22 -15.98 -25.08
N GLY A 25 11.37 -15.63 -26.38
CA GLY A 25 10.85 -16.46 -27.49
C GLY A 25 11.83 -17.56 -27.88
N LEU A 26 11.33 -18.54 -28.35
CA LEU A 26 11.45 -19.70 -29.24
C LEU A 26 12.84 -20.12 -29.75
N THR A 27 13.78 -19.28 -29.95
CA THR A 27 15.07 -19.64 -30.50
C THR A 27 16.16 -19.45 -29.46
N GLY A 28 16.18 -20.29 -28.45
CA GLY A 28 17.39 -20.64 -27.73
C GLY A 28 18.43 -19.52 -27.60
N ALA A 29 18.06 -18.33 -27.23
CA ALA A 29 18.98 -17.52 -26.45
C ALA A 29 19.14 -18.29 -25.14
N GLY A 30 19.87 -19.39 -25.22
CA GLY A 30 19.93 -20.52 -24.27
C GLY A 30 20.16 -20.14 -22.83
N ASP A 31 20.64 -18.93 -22.57
CA ASP A 31 20.98 -18.51 -21.23
C ASP A 31 19.78 -18.09 -20.39
N LEU A 32 18.79 -17.37 -20.93
CA LEU A 32 17.67 -16.86 -20.12
C LEU A 32 16.69 -17.98 -19.73
N SER A 33 16.30 -18.83 -20.68
CA SER A 33 15.41 -19.97 -20.42
C SER A 33 16.07 -20.98 -19.46
N SER A 34 17.33 -21.32 -19.68
CA SER A 34 18.09 -22.18 -18.78
C SER A 34 18.26 -21.58 -17.38
N ARG A 35 18.44 -20.26 -17.28
CA ARG A 35 18.49 -19.57 -15.97
C ARG A 35 17.18 -19.68 -15.23
N ARG A 36 16.05 -19.52 -15.91
CA ARG A 36 14.71 -19.65 -15.32
C ARG A 36 14.37 -21.08 -14.92
N GLU A 37 14.73 -22.04 -15.76
CA GLU A 37 14.62 -23.47 -15.48
C GLU A 37 15.42 -23.85 -14.22
N ASN A 38 16.71 -23.49 -14.18
CA ASN A 38 17.55 -23.75 -13.03
C ASN A 38 17.05 -23.04 -11.77
N ALA A 39 16.57 -21.80 -11.86
CA ALA A 39 15.96 -21.08 -10.74
C ALA A 39 14.73 -21.83 -10.19
N THR A 40 13.93 -22.44 -11.06
CA THR A 40 12.78 -23.26 -10.67
C THR A 40 13.21 -24.51 -9.92
N TYR A 41 14.22 -25.25 -10.41
CA TYR A 41 14.74 -26.43 -9.72
C TYR A 41 15.38 -26.07 -8.37
N GLU A 42 16.14 -24.99 -8.33
CA GLU A 42 16.78 -24.47 -7.13
C GLU A 42 15.74 -24.06 -6.07
N PHE A 43 14.68 -23.37 -6.49
CA PHE A 43 13.60 -22.93 -5.61
C PHE A 43 12.80 -24.11 -5.04
N ASN A 44 12.52 -25.13 -5.85
CA ASN A 44 11.80 -26.32 -5.43
C ASN A 44 12.70 -27.38 -4.78
N MET A 45 13.98 -27.06 -4.57
CA MET A 45 14.99 -27.99 -4.01
C MET A 45 15.05 -29.32 -4.78
N SER A 46 14.78 -29.27 -6.09
CA SER A 46 14.74 -30.44 -6.96
C SER A 46 16.16 -30.83 -7.42
N PRO A 47 16.54 -32.11 -7.40
CA PRO A 47 17.84 -32.56 -7.83
C PRO A 47 17.92 -32.74 -9.36
N LEU A 48 17.37 -31.81 -10.12
CA LEU A 48 17.30 -31.80 -11.59
C LEU A 48 18.18 -30.65 -12.16
N GLY A 49 18.29 -30.58 -13.47
CA GLY A 49 19.08 -29.55 -14.14
C GLY A 49 20.57 -29.61 -13.74
N ASP A 50 21.18 -28.47 -13.44
CA ASP A 50 22.56 -28.33 -12.97
C ASP A 50 22.83 -29.02 -11.61
N LEU A 51 21.74 -29.34 -10.89
CA LEU A 51 21.80 -29.97 -9.58
C LEU A 51 21.74 -31.50 -9.62
N LYS A 52 21.85 -32.13 -10.80
CA LYS A 52 21.88 -33.59 -10.92
C LYS A 52 22.96 -34.19 -10.03
N PRO A 53 22.61 -35.16 -9.15
CA PRO A 53 23.60 -35.77 -8.27
C PRO A 53 24.55 -36.68 -9.06
N GLN A 54 25.83 -36.57 -8.75
CA GLN A 54 26.83 -37.50 -9.26
C GLN A 54 27.01 -38.73 -8.36
N GLY A 55 26.48 -38.70 -7.14
CA GLY A 55 26.54 -39.73 -6.13
C GLY A 55 25.18 -40.25 -5.68
N VAL A 56 25.09 -40.76 -4.46
CA VAL A 56 23.88 -41.35 -3.85
C VAL A 56 22.97 -40.29 -3.26
N SER A 57 23.55 -39.22 -2.77
CA SER A 57 22.78 -38.15 -2.11
C SER A 57 22.06 -37.26 -3.10
N LYS A 58 20.75 -37.07 -2.89
CA LYS A 58 19.91 -36.19 -3.69
C LYS A 58 19.61 -34.85 -2.99
N ILE A 59 20.26 -34.56 -1.86
CA ILE A 59 20.02 -33.33 -1.10
C ILE A 59 20.34 -32.11 -1.96
N VAL A 60 19.48 -31.09 -1.84
CA VAL A 60 19.67 -29.75 -2.39
C VAL A 60 19.49 -28.74 -1.25
N SER A 61 20.33 -27.74 -1.21
CA SER A 61 20.25 -26.66 -0.22
C SER A 61 18.99 -25.81 -0.43
N SER A 62 18.38 -25.32 0.66
CA SER A 62 17.19 -24.46 0.63
C SER A 62 17.51 -22.97 0.49
N ASP A 63 18.75 -22.59 0.21
CA ASP A 63 19.20 -21.19 0.23
C ASP A 63 18.39 -20.28 -0.69
N THR A 64 18.08 -20.75 -1.91
CA THR A 64 17.27 -19.97 -2.89
C THR A 64 15.84 -19.81 -2.42
N THR A 65 15.21 -20.89 -1.93
CA THR A 65 13.83 -20.84 -1.41
C THR A 65 13.72 -19.89 -0.22
N GLU A 66 14.64 -19.99 0.73
CA GLU A 66 14.70 -19.15 1.92
C GLU A 66 14.80 -17.67 1.58
N VAL A 67 15.67 -17.30 0.65
CA VAL A 67 15.87 -15.91 0.24
C VAL A 67 14.65 -15.37 -0.52
N VAL A 68 14.16 -16.10 -1.52
CA VAL A 68 13.02 -15.66 -2.34
C VAL A 68 11.75 -15.51 -1.49
N GLU A 69 11.42 -16.48 -0.62
CA GLU A 69 10.25 -16.43 0.24
C GLU A 69 10.36 -15.29 1.26
N SER A 70 11.52 -15.10 1.88
CA SER A 70 11.72 -14.03 2.86
C SER A 70 11.58 -12.65 2.23
N TYR A 71 12.19 -12.43 1.05
CA TYR A 71 12.03 -11.17 0.33
C TYR A 71 10.61 -10.93 -0.13
N THR A 72 9.94 -11.97 -0.64
CA THR A 72 8.54 -11.87 -1.06
C THR A 72 7.65 -11.49 0.13
N ALA A 73 7.78 -12.17 1.27
CA ALA A 73 6.99 -11.90 2.46
C ALA A 73 7.20 -10.48 3.01
N LEU A 74 8.46 -10.04 3.11
CA LEU A 74 8.79 -8.72 3.63
C LEU A 74 8.34 -7.61 2.67
N THR A 75 8.53 -7.80 1.36
CA THR A 75 8.09 -6.81 0.36
C THR A 75 6.57 -6.75 0.26
N THR A 76 5.88 -7.89 0.27
CA THR A 76 4.41 -7.93 0.27
C THR A 76 3.85 -7.24 1.52
N LYS A 77 4.44 -7.49 2.69
CA LYS A 77 4.05 -6.79 3.92
C LYS A 77 4.25 -5.27 3.81
N LEU A 78 5.36 -4.81 3.23
CA LEU A 78 5.62 -3.38 3.06
C LEU A 78 4.65 -2.70 2.08
N LEU A 79 4.27 -3.40 0.99
CA LEU A 79 3.50 -2.81 -0.09
C LEU A 79 1.98 -2.97 0.09
N LEU A 80 1.52 -4.08 0.68
CA LEU A 80 0.11 -4.44 0.78
C LEU A 80 -0.45 -4.32 2.21
N ASP A 81 0.22 -3.57 3.09
CA ASP A 81 -0.31 -3.33 4.43
C ASP A 81 -1.67 -2.60 4.33
N ASN A 82 -2.69 -3.13 5.04
CA ASN A 82 -4.06 -2.62 5.04
C ASN A 82 -4.84 -2.69 3.70
N ASN A 83 -4.41 -3.50 2.72
CA ASN A 83 -5.06 -3.61 1.40
C ASN A 83 -5.24 -2.26 0.67
N LYS A 84 -4.34 -1.31 0.90
CA LYS A 84 -4.26 -0.03 0.21
C LYS A 84 -2.93 0.05 -0.52
N LEU A 85 -2.98 -0.10 -1.84
CA LEU A 85 -1.82 0.00 -2.72
C LEU A 85 -1.76 1.36 -3.40
N ALA A 86 -2.89 1.77 -4.00
CA ALA A 86 -2.98 3.03 -4.71
C ALA A 86 -3.27 4.18 -3.74
N ASN A 87 -2.39 5.18 -3.75
CA ASN A 87 -2.60 6.46 -3.07
C ASN A 87 -2.20 7.58 -4.04
N PHE A 88 -3.20 8.19 -4.67
CA PHE A 88 -2.96 9.28 -5.62
C PHE A 88 -2.79 10.61 -4.90
N ILE A 89 -1.79 11.38 -5.33
CA ILE A 89 -1.51 12.72 -4.80
C ILE A 89 -2.43 13.74 -5.48
N PRO A 90 -3.13 14.59 -4.72
CA PRO A 90 -3.91 15.67 -5.31
C PRO A 90 -3.01 16.68 -6.01
N ARG A 91 -3.42 17.19 -7.17
CA ARG A 91 -2.67 18.21 -7.95
C ARG A 91 -2.52 19.53 -7.22
N SER A 92 -3.48 19.88 -6.41
CA SER A 92 -3.47 21.08 -5.59
C SER A 92 -4.11 20.80 -4.22
N THR A 93 -3.99 21.74 -3.31
CA THR A 93 -4.63 21.67 -1.99
C THR A 93 -6.11 22.07 -2.03
N LYS A 94 -6.70 22.23 -3.22
CA LYS A 94 -8.12 22.52 -3.35
C LYS A 94 -8.95 21.28 -2.98
N PRO A 95 -10.06 21.44 -2.26
CA PRO A 95 -10.91 20.33 -1.82
C PRO A 95 -11.37 19.41 -2.95
N ARG A 96 -11.68 19.98 -4.12
CA ARG A 96 -12.05 19.20 -5.31
C ARG A 96 -10.93 18.25 -5.76
N ASP A 97 -9.69 18.74 -5.82
CA ASP A 97 -8.55 17.93 -6.28
C ASP A 97 -8.21 16.83 -5.25
N ILE A 98 -8.37 17.15 -3.95
CA ILE A 98 -8.19 16.18 -2.86
C ILE A 98 -9.26 15.09 -2.97
N HIS A 99 -10.52 15.48 -3.16
CA HIS A 99 -11.62 14.52 -3.33
C HIS A 99 -11.42 13.63 -4.56
N GLN A 100 -11.02 14.20 -5.71
CA GLN A 100 -10.76 13.44 -6.93
C GLN A 100 -9.62 12.43 -6.76
N ALA A 101 -8.53 12.83 -6.09
CA ALA A 101 -7.41 11.93 -5.82
C ALA A 101 -7.81 10.78 -4.88
N LYS A 102 -8.63 11.08 -3.87
CA LYS A 102 -9.16 10.06 -2.97
C LYS A 102 -10.08 9.08 -3.69
N VAL A 103 -11.05 9.57 -4.44
CA VAL A 103 -11.97 8.74 -5.23
C VAL A 103 -11.18 7.84 -6.19
N ALA A 104 -10.17 8.38 -6.89
CA ALA A 104 -9.29 7.58 -7.75
C ALA A 104 -8.58 6.47 -6.97
N SER A 105 -8.08 6.78 -5.76
CA SER A 105 -7.40 5.80 -4.90
C SER A 105 -8.36 4.69 -4.45
N ASP A 106 -9.55 5.05 -3.99
CA ASP A 106 -10.54 4.10 -3.51
C ASP A 106 -11.04 3.17 -4.63
N ILE A 107 -11.30 3.71 -5.83
CA ILE A 107 -11.74 2.93 -6.99
C ILE A 107 -10.66 1.94 -7.45
N VAL A 108 -9.41 2.39 -7.57
CA VAL A 108 -8.31 1.51 -7.99
C VAL A 108 -8.05 0.42 -6.95
N ASN A 109 -8.04 0.75 -5.67
CA ASN A 109 -7.91 -0.24 -4.60
C ASN A 109 -9.08 -1.24 -4.59
N TYR A 110 -10.31 -0.75 -4.78
CA TYR A 110 -11.48 -1.62 -4.91
C TYR A 110 -11.39 -2.56 -6.11
N CYS A 111 -10.93 -2.07 -7.26
CA CYS A 111 -10.70 -2.90 -8.45
C CYS A 111 -9.66 -3.99 -8.17
N ILE A 112 -8.53 -3.65 -7.54
CA ILE A 112 -7.46 -4.61 -7.26
C ILE A 112 -7.91 -5.67 -6.25
N PHE A 113 -8.42 -5.26 -5.08
CA PHE A 113 -8.62 -6.18 -3.95
C PHE A 113 -10.01 -6.79 -3.84
N ASN A 114 -11.05 -6.14 -4.38
CA ASN A 114 -12.43 -6.62 -4.26
C ASN A 114 -12.98 -7.23 -5.55
N LYS A 115 -12.61 -6.69 -6.70
CA LYS A 115 -13.05 -7.24 -8.01
C LYS A 115 -12.10 -8.31 -8.55
N ASN A 116 -10.85 -8.32 -8.09
CA ASN A 116 -9.81 -9.29 -8.44
C ASN A 116 -9.22 -9.91 -7.17
N ASP A 117 -8.55 -11.06 -7.30
CA ASP A 117 -7.74 -11.67 -6.23
C ASP A 117 -6.39 -10.93 -6.07
N GLY A 118 -6.46 -9.62 -5.83
CA GLY A 118 -5.31 -8.72 -5.93
C GLY A 118 -4.13 -9.11 -5.05
N TRP A 119 -4.37 -9.58 -3.83
CA TRP A 119 -3.28 -10.03 -2.96
C TRP A 119 -2.51 -11.21 -3.57
N LYS A 120 -3.23 -12.22 -4.08
CA LYS A 120 -2.63 -13.40 -4.71
C LYS A 120 -1.87 -13.03 -5.98
N THR A 121 -2.49 -12.25 -6.85
CA THR A 121 -1.91 -11.84 -8.14
C THR A 121 -0.66 -11.00 -7.94
N ILE A 122 -0.69 -10.01 -7.03
CA ILE A 122 0.46 -9.16 -6.73
C ILE A 122 1.58 -9.96 -6.04
N ASN A 123 1.24 -10.85 -5.11
CA ASN A 123 2.23 -11.72 -4.46
C ASN A 123 2.92 -12.63 -5.49
N THR A 124 2.18 -13.20 -6.45
CA THR A 124 2.71 -14.00 -7.54
C THR A 124 3.61 -13.14 -8.44
N TRP A 125 3.22 -11.92 -8.76
CA TRP A 125 3.98 -10.97 -9.56
C TRP A 125 5.32 -10.61 -8.91
N ILE A 126 5.30 -10.25 -7.62
CA ILE A 126 6.51 -9.95 -6.84
C ILE A 126 7.43 -11.19 -6.76
N LYS A 127 6.85 -12.36 -6.50
CA LYS A 127 7.59 -13.62 -6.40
C LYS A 127 8.24 -13.99 -7.74
N SER A 128 7.53 -13.81 -8.86
CA SER A 128 8.07 -14.01 -10.20
C SER A 128 9.25 -13.10 -10.48
N ALA A 129 9.17 -11.83 -10.08
CA ALA A 129 10.29 -10.89 -10.20
C ALA A 129 11.53 -11.36 -9.42
N TYR A 130 11.36 -11.80 -8.18
CA TYR A 130 12.47 -12.27 -7.36
C TYR A 130 13.09 -13.58 -7.86
N LEU A 131 12.26 -14.48 -8.39
CA LEU A 131 12.71 -15.78 -8.83
C LEU A 131 13.34 -15.75 -10.24
N TYR A 132 12.74 -15.01 -11.17
CA TYR A 132 13.11 -15.02 -12.59
C TYR A 132 13.83 -13.75 -13.07
N GLY A 133 13.94 -12.72 -12.21
CA GLY A 133 14.61 -11.45 -12.53
C GLY A 133 13.69 -10.39 -13.12
N ASN A 134 12.58 -10.80 -13.74
CA ASN A 134 11.48 -9.93 -14.15
C ASN A 134 10.16 -10.58 -13.78
N GLY A 135 9.24 -9.81 -13.25
CA GLY A 135 7.84 -10.17 -13.10
C GLY A 135 7.00 -9.28 -14.00
N THR A 136 6.14 -9.88 -14.79
CA THR A 136 5.23 -9.15 -15.70
C THR A 136 3.78 -9.36 -15.29
N LEU A 137 2.97 -8.31 -15.46
CA LEU A 137 1.56 -8.30 -15.15
C LEU A 137 0.81 -7.53 -16.23
N SER A 138 -0.30 -8.06 -16.70
CA SER A 138 -1.19 -7.39 -17.65
C SER A 138 -2.53 -7.09 -17.01
N TRP A 139 -3.24 -6.12 -17.59
CA TRP A 139 -4.63 -5.85 -17.27
C TRP A 139 -5.41 -5.65 -18.56
N SER A 140 -6.65 -6.08 -18.55
CA SER A 140 -7.57 -5.95 -19.66
C SER A 140 -9.00 -5.79 -19.16
N TRP A 141 -9.83 -5.08 -19.95
CA TRP A 141 -11.26 -5.04 -19.69
C TRP A 141 -11.90 -6.34 -20.20
N VAL A 142 -12.66 -7.00 -19.35
CA VAL A 142 -13.44 -8.19 -19.69
C VAL A 142 -14.91 -7.86 -19.54
N GLU A 143 -15.65 -7.94 -20.63
CA GLU A 143 -17.11 -7.85 -20.60
C GLU A 143 -17.67 -9.19 -20.13
N ASP A 144 -18.42 -9.17 -19.04
CA ASP A 144 -19.03 -10.35 -18.43
C ASP A 144 -20.44 -10.00 -18.00
N SER A 145 -21.40 -10.89 -18.27
CA SER A 145 -22.79 -10.71 -17.88
C SER A 145 -23.33 -12.00 -17.25
N GLU A 146 -23.95 -11.85 -16.09
CA GLU A 146 -24.66 -12.93 -15.44
C GLU A 146 -26.17 -12.71 -15.54
N TYR A 147 -26.90 -13.81 -15.67
CA TYR A 147 -28.36 -13.78 -15.75
C TYR A 147 -28.95 -14.24 -14.43
N GLU A 148 -29.74 -13.38 -13.81
CA GLU A 148 -30.57 -13.74 -12.67
C GLU A 148 -32.00 -14.00 -13.14
N MET A 149 -32.54 -15.18 -12.77
CA MET A 149 -33.90 -15.54 -13.11
C MET A 149 -34.82 -15.24 -11.95
N GLU A 150 -35.78 -14.37 -12.17
CA GLU A 150 -36.83 -14.04 -11.21
C GLU A 150 -38.15 -14.70 -11.67
N GLU A 151 -38.81 -15.46 -10.78
CA GLU A 151 -40.08 -16.09 -11.08
C GLU A 151 -41.18 -15.44 -10.23
N TYR A 152 -42.23 -15.01 -10.89
CA TYR A 152 -43.41 -14.41 -10.27
C TYR A 152 -44.64 -15.25 -10.54
N ASP A 153 -45.27 -15.78 -9.47
CA ASP A 153 -46.48 -16.58 -9.60
C ASP A 153 -47.66 -15.77 -10.16
N GLN A 154 -47.77 -14.52 -9.74
CA GLN A 154 -48.77 -13.56 -10.22
C GLN A 154 -48.19 -12.14 -10.19
N ILE A 155 -48.32 -11.39 -11.28
CA ILE A 155 -47.85 -10.01 -11.38
C ILE A 155 -48.87 -9.16 -12.16
N SER A 156 -49.13 -7.93 -11.73
CA SER A 156 -49.99 -7.01 -12.47
C SER A 156 -49.28 -6.38 -13.62
N GLU A 157 -50.00 -5.99 -14.67
CA GLU A 157 -49.49 -5.34 -15.86
C GLU A 157 -48.66 -4.07 -15.50
N THR A 158 -49.14 -3.25 -14.55
CA THR A 158 -48.42 -2.06 -14.13
C THR A 158 -47.09 -2.34 -13.49
N VAL A 159 -46.96 -3.38 -12.66
CA VAL A 159 -45.69 -3.78 -12.03
C VAL A 159 -44.77 -4.44 -13.07
N LEU A 160 -45.33 -5.21 -13.99
CA LEU A 160 -44.55 -5.81 -15.08
C LEU A 160 -43.97 -4.73 -15.99
N ASP A 161 -44.75 -3.71 -16.35
CA ASP A 161 -44.29 -2.60 -17.17
C ASP A 161 -43.21 -1.75 -16.44
N GLU A 162 -43.34 -1.61 -15.11
CA GLU A 162 -42.33 -0.94 -14.28
C GLU A 162 -41.02 -1.72 -14.28
N LEU A 163 -41.05 -3.06 -14.13
CA LEU A 163 -39.87 -3.91 -14.22
C LEU A 163 -39.25 -3.94 -15.62
N LEU A 164 -40.08 -3.93 -16.68
CA LEU A 164 -39.64 -3.89 -18.06
C LEU A 164 -39.16 -2.49 -18.52
N SER A 165 -39.40 -1.47 -17.72
CA SER A 165 -38.80 -0.15 -17.96
C SER A 165 -37.28 -0.16 -17.80
N ASP A 166 -36.74 -1.15 -17.05
CA ASP A 166 -35.31 -1.43 -16.98
C ASP A 166 -34.89 -2.21 -18.24
N PRO A 167 -34.02 -1.66 -19.10
CA PRO A 167 -33.57 -2.31 -20.34
C PRO A 167 -32.80 -3.62 -20.11
N LEU A 168 -32.37 -3.89 -18.88
CA LEU A 168 -31.64 -5.10 -18.50
C LEU A 168 -32.57 -6.27 -18.12
N VAL A 169 -33.90 -6.06 -18.14
CA VAL A 169 -34.90 -7.06 -17.77
C VAL A 169 -35.64 -7.53 -19.03
N GLU A 170 -35.62 -8.81 -19.27
CA GLU A 170 -36.30 -9.44 -20.41
C GLU A 170 -37.25 -10.54 -19.94
N ILE A 171 -38.36 -10.71 -20.67
CA ILE A 171 -39.32 -11.82 -20.43
C ILE A 171 -38.76 -13.10 -21.04
N VAL A 172 -38.77 -14.17 -20.27
CA VAL A 172 -38.40 -15.53 -20.75
C VAL A 172 -39.63 -16.39 -20.81
N GLY A 173 -40.09 -16.70 -22.03
CA GLY A 173 -41.27 -17.51 -22.29
C GLY A 173 -42.51 -16.71 -22.66
N ASP A 174 -43.65 -17.40 -22.78
CA ASP A 174 -44.93 -16.77 -23.12
C ASP A 174 -45.63 -16.23 -21.86
N LEU A 175 -46.30 -15.09 -21.98
CA LEU A 175 -47.08 -14.48 -20.91
C LEU A 175 -48.47 -15.18 -20.85
N GLU A 176 -48.78 -15.81 -19.73
CA GLU A 176 -50.07 -16.40 -19.48
C GLU A 176 -50.97 -15.43 -18.68
N VAL A 177 -52.12 -15.06 -19.24
CA VAL A 177 -53.10 -14.18 -18.56
C VAL A 177 -54.01 -15.03 -17.65
N LEU A 178 -54.23 -14.56 -16.44
CA LEU A 178 -55.17 -15.21 -15.48
C LEU A 178 -56.60 -15.00 -15.93
N GLU A 179 -57.28 -16.00 -16.54
CA GLU A 179 -58.58 -15.90 -17.17
C GLU A 179 -59.79 -15.69 -16.21
N ASN A 180 -59.60 -15.74 -14.88
CA ASN A 180 -60.71 -15.73 -13.90
C ASN A 180 -60.69 -14.55 -12.90
N TYR A 181 -60.23 -13.38 -13.31
CA TYR A 181 -60.25 -12.22 -12.42
C TYR A 181 -61.52 -11.38 -12.63
N GLU A 182 -62.60 -11.70 -11.85
CA GLU A 182 -63.83 -10.88 -11.71
C GLU A 182 -63.55 -9.70 -10.79
N SER A 183 -62.94 -8.63 -11.24
CA SER A 183 -63.14 -7.34 -10.57
C SER A 183 -62.54 -6.17 -11.31
N GLY A 184 -63.38 -5.29 -11.77
CA GLY A 184 -63.12 -3.90 -12.04
C GLY A 184 -62.31 -3.55 -13.27
N PRO A 185 -62.27 -2.33 -13.70
CA PRO A 185 -61.70 -1.97 -14.98
C PRO A 185 -60.18 -2.03 -14.92
N GLN A 186 -59.58 -2.94 -15.69
CA GLN A 186 -58.38 -2.71 -16.51
C GLN A 186 -57.00 -3.05 -15.99
N GLU A 187 -56.77 -3.82 -14.97
CA GLU A 187 -55.44 -4.40 -14.79
C GLU A 187 -55.45 -5.88 -15.16
N GLN A 188 -54.63 -6.25 -16.16
CA GLN A 188 -54.36 -7.65 -16.45
C GLN A 188 -53.40 -8.20 -15.41
N ILE A 189 -53.66 -9.43 -14.94
CA ILE A 189 -52.72 -10.18 -14.09
C ILE A 189 -52.15 -11.30 -14.90
N TYR A 190 -50.84 -11.36 -14.93
CA TYR A 190 -50.08 -12.43 -15.57
C TYR A 190 -49.69 -13.46 -14.52
N GLN A 191 -49.67 -14.73 -14.89
CA GLN A 191 -49.25 -15.85 -14.02
C GLN A 191 -48.00 -16.50 -14.58
N ASN A 192 -47.20 -17.08 -13.69
CA ASN A 192 -45.97 -17.82 -14.02
C ASN A 192 -44.97 -17.02 -14.88
N VAL A 193 -44.85 -15.73 -14.60
CA VAL A 193 -43.94 -14.85 -15.35
C VAL A 193 -42.51 -15.09 -14.92
N ARG A 194 -41.66 -15.37 -15.89
CA ARG A 194 -40.22 -15.50 -15.70
C ARG A 194 -39.51 -14.29 -16.32
N LEU A 195 -38.79 -13.60 -15.51
CA LEU A 195 -37.96 -12.47 -15.94
C LEU A 195 -36.49 -12.88 -15.85
N ARG A 196 -35.73 -12.50 -16.86
CA ARG A 196 -34.28 -12.61 -16.88
C ARG A 196 -33.71 -11.23 -16.73
N ARG A 197 -33.05 -10.97 -15.61
CA ARG A 197 -32.29 -9.76 -15.37
C ARG A 197 -30.83 -10.00 -15.72
N THR A 198 -30.30 -9.20 -16.63
CA THR A 198 -28.88 -9.22 -16.99
C THR A 198 -28.13 -8.35 -16.00
N LEU A 199 -27.21 -8.94 -15.25
CA LEU A 199 -26.32 -8.22 -14.34
C LEU A 199 -24.97 -8.03 -15.05
N ASP A 200 -24.58 -6.79 -15.25
CA ASP A 200 -23.22 -6.47 -15.77
C ASP A 200 -22.18 -6.79 -14.68
N LYS A 201 -21.35 -7.77 -14.95
CA LYS A 201 -20.17 -8.16 -14.13
C LYS A 201 -18.84 -7.76 -14.78
N SER A 202 -18.92 -6.96 -15.83
CA SER A 202 -17.74 -6.48 -16.53
C SER A 202 -16.77 -5.82 -15.56
N LYS A 203 -15.50 -6.14 -15.70
CA LYS A 203 -14.45 -5.64 -14.81
C LYS A 203 -13.10 -5.58 -15.51
N VAL A 204 -12.19 -4.81 -14.95
CA VAL A 204 -10.77 -4.93 -15.31
C VAL A 204 -10.21 -6.16 -14.63
N VAL A 205 -9.70 -7.10 -15.41
CA VAL A 205 -9.00 -8.30 -14.92
C VAL A 205 -7.52 -8.03 -14.88
N ILE A 206 -6.87 -8.46 -13.79
CA ILE A 206 -5.43 -8.31 -13.56
C ILE A 206 -4.81 -9.70 -13.51
N GLU A 207 -3.82 -9.94 -14.36
CA GLU A 207 -3.19 -11.25 -14.50
C GLU A 207 -1.67 -11.15 -14.46
N ALA A 208 -1.03 -11.99 -13.64
CA ALA A 208 0.41 -12.14 -13.65
C ALA A 208 0.82 -13.06 -14.82
N ILE A 209 1.60 -12.54 -15.75
CA ILE A 209 2.03 -13.28 -16.95
C ILE A 209 3.19 -14.20 -16.58
N PRO A 210 3.13 -15.50 -16.89
CA PRO A 210 4.26 -16.41 -16.77
C PRO A 210 5.44 -15.89 -17.60
N PRO A 211 6.69 -15.99 -17.10
CA PRO A 211 7.84 -15.38 -17.78
C PRO A 211 8.10 -15.95 -19.18
N GLU A 212 7.72 -17.19 -19.44
CA GLU A 212 7.80 -17.82 -20.76
C GLU A 212 6.72 -17.32 -21.72
N ALA A 213 5.59 -16.83 -21.20
CA ALA A 213 4.48 -16.32 -21.99
C ALA A 213 4.71 -14.88 -22.47
N PHE A 214 5.70 -14.19 -21.92
CA PHE A 214 5.98 -12.80 -22.22
C PHE A 214 7.13 -12.65 -23.18
N LEU A 215 6.89 -11.94 -24.29
CA LEU A 215 7.85 -11.69 -25.36
C LEU A 215 8.09 -10.19 -25.51
N ILE A 216 9.34 -9.79 -25.63
CA ILE A 216 9.73 -8.38 -25.84
C ILE A 216 10.92 -8.30 -26.80
N ASN A 217 11.02 -7.25 -27.62
CA ASN A 217 12.15 -7.08 -28.50
C ASN A 217 13.48 -6.90 -27.73
N LYS A 218 14.57 -7.43 -28.31
CA LYS A 218 15.91 -7.49 -27.65
C LYS A 218 16.49 -6.13 -27.26
N ASP A 219 16.17 -5.10 -28.04
CA ASP A 219 16.70 -3.76 -27.84
C ASP A 219 15.84 -2.89 -26.89
N ALA A 220 14.77 -3.45 -26.32
CA ALA A 220 13.90 -2.72 -25.42
C ALA A 220 14.58 -2.45 -24.08
N LYS A 221 14.36 -1.24 -23.55
CA LYS A 221 14.80 -0.84 -22.21
C LYS A 221 13.62 -0.76 -21.23
N SER A 222 12.44 -0.52 -21.75
CA SER A 222 11.17 -0.51 -21.01
C SER A 222 10.05 -1.04 -21.88
N ILE A 223 8.93 -1.43 -21.29
CA ILE A 223 7.78 -1.95 -22.01
C ILE A 223 7.19 -0.86 -22.92
N GLN A 224 7.05 0.36 -22.44
CA GLN A 224 6.38 1.45 -23.19
C GLN A 224 7.22 1.95 -24.38
N ASP A 225 8.56 1.82 -24.34
CA ASP A 225 9.46 2.19 -25.44
C ASP A 225 9.67 1.05 -26.44
N ALA A 226 9.20 -0.16 -26.13
CA ALA A 226 9.37 -1.33 -26.96
C ALA A 226 8.67 -1.15 -28.32
N THR A 227 9.31 -1.67 -29.37
CA THR A 227 8.73 -1.73 -30.72
C THR A 227 7.80 -2.93 -30.89
N PHE A 228 7.94 -3.94 -30.01
CA PHE A 228 7.13 -5.15 -30.00
C PHE A 228 7.10 -5.72 -28.59
N VAL A 229 5.89 -5.98 -28.10
CA VAL A 229 5.60 -6.72 -26.87
C VAL A 229 4.50 -7.71 -27.19
N ALA A 230 4.58 -8.92 -26.69
CA ALA A 230 3.52 -9.89 -26.87
C ALA A 230 3.31 -10.75 -25.62
N LYS A 231 2.10 -11.22 -25.47
CA LYS A 231 1.66 -12.21 -24.50
C LYS A 231 1.10 -13.40 -25.26
N VAL A 232 1.55 -14.59 -24.92
CA VAL A 232 1.03 -15.84 -25.49
C VAL A 232 0.02 -16.41 -24.51
N VAL A 233 -1.17 -16.71 -24.97
CA VAL A 233 -2.29 -17.25 -24.20
C VAL A 233 -2.79 -18.51 -24.86
N GLU A 234 -3.09 -19.53 -24.07
CA GLU A 234 -3.76 -20.74 -24.52
C GLU A 234 -5.27 -20.57 -24.31
N LEU A 235 -6.04 -20.56 -25.39
CA LEU A 235 -7.50 -20.45 -25.38
C LEU A 235 -8.13 -21.65 -26.07
N SER A 236 -9.26 -22.13 -25.55
CA SER A 236 -10.06 -23.12 -26.25
C SER A 236 -10.74 -22.51 -27.48
N TYR A 237 -11.04 -23.32 -28.47
CA TYR A 237 -11.77 -22.85 -29.65
C TYR A 237 -13.14 -22.25 -29.30
N SER A 238 -13.81 -22.79 -28.28
CA SER A 238 -15.05 -22.26 -27.73
C SER A 238 -14.88 -20.84 -27.17
N GLU A 239 -13.80 -20.61 -26.41
CA GLU A 239 -13.47 -19.27 -25.86
C GLU A 239 -13.15 -18.28 -26.96
N ILE A 240 -12.40 -18.70 -27.99
CA ILE A 240 -12.08 -17.83 -29.15
C ILE A 240 -13.36 -17.41 -29.85
N ARG A 241 -14.31 -18.35 -30.09
CA ARG A 241 -15.59 -18.00 -30.71
C ARG A 241 -16.48 -17.13 -29.85
N GLN A 242 -16.42 -17.25 -28.55
CA GLN A 242 -17.17 -16.43 -27.62
C GLN A 242 -16.59 -15.01 -27.56
N MET A 243 -15.26 -14.87 -27.53
CA MET A 243 -14.57 -13.58 -27.46
C MET A 243 -14.61 -12.82 -28.80
N PHE A 244 -14.53 -13.56 -29.92
CA PHE A 244 -14.47 -12.99 -31.28
C PHE A 244 -15.61 -13.53 -32.16
N PRO A 245 -16.87 -13.09 -31.96
CA PRO A 245 -18.03 -13.61 -32.68
C PRO A 245 -17.99 -13.36 -34.19
N ASP A 246 -17.27 -12.33 -34.62
CA ASP A 246 -17.08 -12.00 -36.04
C ASP A 246 -16.12 -12.97 -36.75
N PHE A 247 -15.38 -13.77 -35.98
CA PHE A 247 -14.44 -14.74 -36.50
C PHE A 247 -15.13 -16.07 -36.84
N ASN A 248 -15.28 -16.38 -38.16
CA ASN A 248 -16.13 -17.48 -38.66
C ASN A 248 -15.35 -18.56 -39.42
N LYS A 249 -14.07 -18.78 -39.08
CA LYS A 249 -13.27 -19.84 -39.69
C LYS A 249 -13.36 -21.15 -38.89
N ASP A 250 -13.27 -22.27 -39.60
CA ASP A 250 -13.30 -23.60 -38.98
C ASP A 250 -11.96 -23.92 -38.31
N LEU A 251 -12.01 -24.73 -37.23
CA LEU A 251 -10.84 -25.15 -36.46
C LEU A 251 -9.73 -25.77 -37.29
N SER A 252 -10.09 -26.54 -38.35
CA SER A 252 -9.13 -27.17 -39.26
C SER A 252 -8.30 -26.18 -40.07
N GLU A 253 -8.87 -25.00 -40.40
CA GLU A 253 -8.16 -23.94 -41.12
C GLU A 253 -7.18 -23.17 -40.22
N ILE A 254 -7.51 -23.04 -38.92
CA ILE A 254 -6.67 -22.38 -37.94
C ILE A 254 -5.59 -23.33 -37.44
N GLY A 255 -5.95 -24.61 -37.17
CA GLY A 255 -5.12 -25.60 -36.51
C GLY A 255 -3.84 -25.99 -37.28
N GLU A 256 -3.89 -26.08 -38.61
CA GLU A 256 -2.68 -26.44 -39.38
C GLU A 256 -1.52 -25.42 -39.23
N ASN A 257 -1.82 -24.19 -38.83
CA ASN A 257 -0.87 -23.10 -38.70
C ASN A 257 -0.68 -22.60 -37.26
N ALA A 258 -1.45 -23.07 -36.31
CA ALA A 258 -1.42 -22.63 -34.92
C ALA A 258 -0.21 -23.19 -34.13
N GLU A 259 0.49 -24.20 -34.65
CA GLU A 259 1.73 -24.73 -34.06
C GLU A 259 2.94 -23.80 -34.24
N VAL A 260 2.80 -22.71 -34.99
CA VAL A 260 3.89 -21.75 -35.26
C VAL A 260 4.16 -20.84 -34.06
N GLY A 261 4.26 -21.34 -32.93
CA GLY A 261 4.56 -20.56 -31.72
C GLY A 261 5.21 -21.37 -30.61
N ARG A 262 5.00 -22.67 -30.61
CA ARG A 262 5.56 -23.55 -29.59
C ARG A 262 7.05 -23.78 -29.80
N GLY A 263 7.87 -22.82 -29.33
CA GLY A 263 9.29 -23.05 -29.19
C GLY A 263 9.58 -24.05 -28.10
N MET A 264 10.66 -24.84 -28.33
CA MET A 264 11.14 -25.83 -27.36
C MET A 264 11.40 -25.22 -25.97
N SER A 265 11.73 -23.94 -25.87
CA SER A 265 11.96 -23.24 -24.60
C SER A 265 10.69 -23.05 -23.77
N TRP A 266 9.57 -22.75 -24.41
CA TRP A 266 8.27 -22.66 -23.76
C TRP A 266 7.86 -23.97 -23.09
N SER A 267 7.90 -25.07 -23.87
CA SER A 267 7.56 -26.38 -23.32
C SER A 267 8.56 -26.84 -22.26
N GLN A 268 9.82 -26.44 -22.34
CA GLN A 268 10.85 -26.77 -21.36
C GLN A 268 10.66 -26.05 -20.02
N GLU A 269 10.37 -24.75 -20.01
CA GLU A 269 10.10 -24.00 -18.78
C GLU A 269 8.84 -24.47 -18.07
N ILE A 270 7.76 -24.76 -18.80
CA ILE A 270 6.54 -25.35 -18.26
C ILE A 270 6.80 -26.75 -17.71
N SER A 271 7.52 -27.58 -18.48
CA SER A 271 7.90 -28.94 -18.07
C SER A 271 8.72 -28.91 -16.78
N SER A 272 9.72 -28.05 -16.67
CA SER A 272 10.54 -27.96 -15.47
C SER A 272 9.76 -27.58 -14.21
N ARG A 273 8.73 -26.73 -14.32
CA ARG A 273 7.84 -26.43 -13.18
C ARG A 273 7.03 -27.64 -12.74
N LYS A 274 6.49 -28.41 -13.67
CA LYS A 274 5.71 -29.63 -13.39
C LYS A 274 6.63 -30.73 -12.83
N ASP A 275 7.76 -30.98 -13.47
CA ASP A 275 8.74 -32.00 -13.06
C ASP A 275 9.33 -31.72 -11.68
N SER A 276 9.57 -30.44 -11.33
CA SER A 276 10.14 -30.05 -10.04
C SER A 276 9.19 -30.34 -8.86
N VAL A 277 7.89 -30.38 -9.11
CA VAL A 277 6.85 -30.68 -8.11
C VAL A 277 6.46 -32.17 -8.17
N GLY A 278 7.00 -32.95 -9.11
CA GLY A 278 6.71 -34.38 -9.27
C GLY A 278 5.38 -34.66 -9.96
N ILE A 279 4.87 -33.71 -10.72
CA ILE A 279 3.71 -33.90 -11.61
C ILE A 279 4.25 -34.47 -12.92
N ASP A 280 4.03 -35.76 -13.12
CA ASP A 280 4.51 -36.46 -14.34
C ASP A 280 3.92 -35.82 -15.60
N ASN A 281 4.81 -35.37 -16.46
CA ASN A 281 4.46 -34.66 -17.70
C ASN A 281 3.95 -35.62 -18.81
N TRP A 282 3.95 -36.94 -18.55
CA TRP A 282 3.52 -37.92 -19.55
C TRP A 282 2.05 -37.75 -19.94
N LEU A 283 1.21 -37.24 -19.04
CA LEU A 283 -0.19 -36.92 -19.32
C LEU A 283 -0.38 -35.72 -20.27
N ALA A 284 0.62 -34.85 -20.40
CA ALA A 284 0.56 -33.72 -21.35
C ALA A 284 0.75 -34.16 -22.82
N ASN A 285 1.22 -35.38 -23.05
CA ASN A 285 1.38 -35.99 -24.38
C ASN A 285 0.28 -37.03 -24.72
N GLU A 286 -0.63 -37.36 -23.79
CA GLU A 286 -1.84 -38.02 -24.19
C GLU A 286 -2.61 -37.04 -25.06
N ALA A 287 -2.68 -37.34 -26.33
CA ALA A 287 -3.46 -36.65 -27.31
C ALA A 287 -4.77 -36.19 -26.68
N LEU A 288 -4.98 -34.88 -26.62
CA LEU A 288 -6.31 -34.34 -26.40
C LEU A 288 -7.25 -35.18 -27.22
N ASP A 289 -8.19 -35.85 -26.55
CA ASP A 289 -9.13 -36.74 -27.20
C ASP A 289 -9.76 -35.96 -28.34
N ASP A 290 -9.40 -36.33 -29.57
CA ASP A 290 -9.73 -35.62 -30.83
C ASP A 290 -11.24 -35.52 -31.09
N SER A 291 -12.04 -35.96 -30.11
CA SER A 291 -13.47 -36.08 -30.22
C SER A 291 -14.27 -34.80 -29.93
N ASP A 292 -13.66 -33.79 -29.28
CA ASP A 292 -14.36 -32.54 -28.94
C ASP A 292 -13.60 -31.31 -29.46
N GLU A 293 -13.93 -30.90 -30.68
CA GLU A 293 -13.35 -29.74 -31.33
C GLU A 293 -13.50 -28.45 -30.52
N ALA A 294 -14.58 -28.31 -29.72
CA ALA A 294 -14.84 -27.10 -28.94
C ALA A 294 -13.81 -26.87 -27.82
N ASN A 295 -13.26 -27.96 -27.27
CA ASN A 295 -12.28 -27.93 -26.20
C ASN A 295 -10.82 -27.95 -26.69
N THR A 296 -10.60 -28.00 -27.99
CA THR A 296 -9.24 -27.93 -28.56
C THR A 296 -8.59 -26.61 -28.21
N VAL A 297 -7.42 -26.68 -27.58
CA VAL A 297 -6.66 -25.50 -27.13
C VAL A 297 -5.74 -24.99 -28.23
N LEU A 298 -5.85 -23.74 -28.55
CA LEU A 298 -5.04 -23.03 -29.53
C LEU A 298 -4.16 -22.00 -28.84
N GLU A 299 -2.96 -21.80 -29.41
CA GLU A 299 -2.06 -20.74 -29.00
C GLU A 299 -2.45 -19.43 -29.70
N VAL A 300 -2.83 -18.44 -28.87
CA VAL A 300 -3.19 -17.10 -29.30
C VAL A 300 -2.10 -16.13 -28.89
N ILE A 301 -1.64 -15.31 -29.84
CA ILE A 301 -0.64 -14.29 -29.59
C ILE A 301 -1.33 -12.93 -29.53
N GLU A 302 -1.38 -12.36 -28.36
CA GLU A 302 -1.79 -10.98 -28.14
C GLU A 302 -0.56 -10.09 -28.16
N CYS A 303 -0.47 -9.15 -29.09
CA CYS A 303 0.73 -8.34 -29.26
C CYS A 303 0.46 -6.85 -29.49
N TRP A 304 1.40 -6.05 -29.01
CA TRP A 304 1.47 -4.61 -29.25
C TRP A 304 2.68 -4.34 -30.13
N ILE A 305 2.41 -3.93 -31.36
CA ILE A 305 3.44 -3.73 -32.38
C ILE A 305 3.38 -2.31 -32.95
N ARG A 306 4.55 -1.71 -33.17
CA ARG A 306 4.65 -0.46 -33.95
C ARG A 306 4.80 -0.80 -35.41
N SER A 307 3.77 -0.49 -36.20
CA SER A 307 3.71 -0.76 -37.63
C SER A 307 3.10 0.44 -38.37
N ASP A 308 3.65 0.75 -39.55
CA ASP A 308 3.10 1.75 -40.50
C ASP A 308 2.08 1.05 -41.38
N ARG A 309 0.81 1.08 -40.95
CA ARG A 309 -0.28 0.36 -41.59
C ARG A 309 -0.86 1.13 -42.77
N ASP A 310 -0.88 2.46 -42.68
CA ASP A 310 -1.46 3.35 -43.72
C ASP A 310 -0.46 3.80 -44.74
N GLY A 311 0.84 3.62 -44.54
CA GLY A 311 1.91 3.92 -45.48
C GLY A 311 2.29 5.40 -45.49
N ASP A 312 2.13 6.10 -44.33
CA ASP A 312 2.52 7.50 -44.19
C ASP A 312 3.99 7.69 -43.75
N GLY A 313 4.65 6.61 -43.34
CA GLY A 313 6.03 6.58 -42.88
C GLY A 313 6.18 6.76 -41.36
N VAL A 314 5.08 6.80 -40.60
CA VAL A 314 5.03 6.85 -39.14
C VAL A 314 4.50 5.52 -38.64
N ALA A 315 5.25 4.86 -37.74
CA ALA A 315 4.81 3.60 -37.17
C ALA A 315 3.93 3.87 -35.95
N GLU A 316 2.67 3.51 -36.02
CA GLU A 316 1.67 3.60 -34.95
C GLU A 316 1.69 2.38 -34.05
N LEU A 317 1.25 2.54 -32.80
CA LEU A 317 1.10 1.42 -31.90
C LEU A 317 -0.23 0.73 -32.14
N LYS A 318 -0.17 -0.52 -32.58
CA LYS A 318 -1.32 -1.38 -32.83
C LYS A 318 -1.39 -2.50 -31.79
N HIS A 319 -2.58 -2.79 -31.35
CA HIS A 319 -2.91 -3.99 -30.56
C HIS A 319 -3.47 -5.02 -31.54
N VAL A 320 -2.81 -6.17 -31.64
CA VAL A 320 -3.19 -7.24 -32.58
C VAL A 320 -3.28 -8.54 -31.83
N ILE A 321 -4.41 -9.22 -32.01
CA ILE A 321 -4.62 -10.58 -31.49
C ILE A 321 -4.68 -11.50 -32.69
N LYS A 322 -3.81 -12.52 -32.71
CA LYS A 322 -3.76 -13.48 -33.79
C LYS A 322 -3.76 -14.93 -33.28
N ALA A 323 -4.41 -15.81 -34.02
CA ALA A 323 -4.32 -17.27 -33.87
C ALA A 323 -3.78 -17.88 -35.18
N GLY A 324 -2.65 -18.57 -35.09
CA GLY A 324 -1.97 -19.08 -36.31
C GLY A 324 -1.66 -17.98 -37.34
N ASN A 325 -2.23 -18.10 -38.53
CA ASN A 325 -2.09 -17.12 -39.62
C ASN A 325 -3.28 -16.15 -39.74
N ASP A 326 -4.14 -16.09 -38.76
CA ASP A 326 -5.32 -15.25 -38.80
C ASP A 326 -5.29 -14.17 -37.74
N ILE A 327 -5.69 -12.96 -38.13
CA ILE A 327 -5.87 -11.82 -37.22
C ILE A 327 -7.30 -11.91 -36.69
N LEU A 328 -7.44 -12.05 -35.38
CA LEU A 328 -8.74 -12.07 -34.70
C LEU A 328 -9.23 -10.65 -34.39
N GLN A 329 -8.33 -9.76 -34.00
CA GLN A 329 -8.63 -8.36 -33.67
C GLN A 329 -7.42 -7.47 -33.97
N GLU A 330 -7.67 -6.24 -34.45
CA GLU A 330 -6.67 -5.18 -34.63
C GLU A 330 -7.26 -3.85 -34.17
N ASP A 331 -6.61 -3.19 -33.21
CA ASP A 331 -7.03 -1.90 -32.68
C ASP A 331 -5.87 -0.92 -32.55
N ASP A 332 -6.20 0.37 -32.67
CA ASP A 332 -5.27 1.46 -32.41
C ASP A 332 -5.24 1.76 -30.92
N VAL A 333 -4.06 1.65 -30.32
CA VAL A 333 -3.90 1.85 -28.88
C VAL A 333 -2.85 2.90 -28.57
N SER A 334 -3.01 3.57 -27.42
CA SER A 334 -2.11 4.66 -27.01
C SER A 334 -1.05 4.24 -26.01
N TYR A 335 -1.13 3.04 -25.46
CA TYR A 335 -0.19 2.49 -24.47
C TYR A 335 -0.29 0.97 -24.43
N ILE A 336 0.71 0.33 -23.82
CA ILE A 336 0.76 -1.12 -23.64
C ILE A 336 0.26 -1.44 -22.20
N PRO A 337 -0.84 -2.22 -22.03
CA PRO A 337 -1.42 -2.52 -20.71
C PRO A 337 -0.65 -3.64 -20.00
N VAL A 338 0.65 -3.48 -19.90
CA VAL A 338 1.55 -4.40 -19.21
C VAL A 338 2.51 -3.61 -18.32
N ALA A 339 2.75 -4.10 -17.12
CA ALA A 339 3.73 -3.56 -16.20
C ALA A 339 4.75 -4.63 -15.82
N ASP A 340 5.96 -4.20 -15.49
CA ASP A 340 7.03 -5.10 -15.04
C ASP A 340 7.63 -4.68 -13.69
N LEU A 341 8.17 -5.67 -12.99
CA LEU A 341 8.96 -5.50 -11.79
C LEU A 341 10.34 -6.11 -12.00
N ASN A 342 11.37 -5.32 -11.73
CA ASN A 342 12.76 -5.75 -11.82
C ASN A 342 13.46 -5.52 -10.47
N PRO A 343 13.83 -6.57 -9.72
CA PRO A 343 14.40 -6.44 -8.39
C PRO A 343 15.85 -5.92 -8.41
N VAL A 344 16.65 -6.37 -9.37
CA VAL A 344 18.05 -5.96 -9.53
C VAL A 344 18.29 -5.57 -10.97
N GLU A 345 18.20 -4.28 -11.23
CA GLU A 345 18.34 -3.71 -12.57
C GLU A 345 19.78 -3.84 -13.08
N ILE A 346 19.91 -4.27 -14.33
CA ILE A 346 21.12 -4.11 -15.13
C ILE A 346 20.95 -2.83 -15.94
N PRO A 347 21.80 -1.80 -15.75
CA PRO A 347 21.63 -0.54 -16.46
C PRO A 347 21.56 -0.74 -17.98
N HIS A 348 20.54 -0.11 -18.60
CA HIS A 348 20.29 -0.14 -20.04
C HIS A 348 19.77 -1.46 -20.63
N GLU A 349 19.46 -2.45 -19.78
CA GLU A 349 18.88 -3.73 -20.17
C GLU A 349 17.48 -3.87 -19.57
N TYR A 350 16.56 -4.50 -20.32
CA TYR A 350 15.22 -4.79 -19.81
C TYR A 350 15.24 -5.88 -18.74
N HIS A 351 15.98 -6.97 -19.01
CA HIS A 351 16.08 -8.08 -18.06
C HIS A 351 17.08 -7.82 -16.94
N GLY A 352 16.62 -7.94 -15.72
CA GLY A 352 17.45 -7.85 -14.53
C GLY A 352 18.04 -9.19 -14.05
N LEU A 353 18.71 -9.12 -12.90
CA LEU A 353 19.14 -10.29 -12.16
C LEU A 353 18.08 -10.69 -11.15
N SER A 354 17.86 -12.01 -11.03
CA SER A 354 17.03 -12.58 -9.98
C SER A 354 17.79 -12.72 -8.65
N LEU A 355 17.05 -12.85 -7.55
CA LEU A 355 17.67 -13.23 -6.28
C LEU A 355 18.23 -14.66 -6.35
N ALA A 356 17.60 -15.55 -7.13
CA ALA A 356 18.10 -16.90 -7.40
C ALA A 356 19.48 -16.85 -8.07
N ASP A 357 19.67 -16.01 -9.09
CA ASP A 357 20.97 -15.83 -9.75
C ASP A 357 22.06 -15.34 -8.79
N MET A 358 21.71 -14.46 -7.85
CA MET A 358 22.66 -13.93 -6.87
C MET A 358 23.11 -14.98 -5.85
N VAL A 359 22.24 -15.90 -5.48
CA VAL A 359 22.48 -16.93 -4.46
C VAL A 359 22.99 -18.24 -5.07
N ARG A 360 22.77 -18.46 -6.36
CA ARG A 360 23.12 -19.70 -7.07
C ARG A 360 24.54 -20.23 -6.79
N PRO A 361 25.63 -19.43 -6.87
CA PRO A 361 26.98 -19.93 -6.62
C PRO A 361 27.16 -20.47 -5.20
N GLN A 362 26.59 -19.78 -4.20
CA GLN A 362 26.67 -20.20 -2.80
C GLN A 362 25.83 -21.45 -2.57
N MET A 363 24.63 -21.51 -3.12
CA MET A 363 23.70 -22.64 -3.00
C MET A 363 24.27 -23.89 -3.64
N GLN A 364 24.88 -23.80 -4.82
CA GLN A 364 25.56 -24.95 -5.48
C GLN A 364 26.74 -25.47 -4.65
N ALA A 365 27.57 -24.56 -4.11
CA ALA A 365 28.68 -24.94 -3.24
C ALA A 365 28.19 -25.59 -1.94
N THR A 366 27.17 -25.02 -1.30
CA THR A 366 26.55 -25.59 -0.09
C THR A 366 25.95 -26.96 -0.38
N THR A 367 25.26 -27.13 -1.49
CA THR A 367 24.68 -28.41 -1.93
C THR A 367 25.76 -29.48 -2.13
N ALA A 368 26.86 -29.11 -2.80
CA ALA A 368 27.98 -30.04 -3.02
C ALA A 368 28.61 -30.52 -1.71
N ILE A 369 28.83 -29.60 -0.76
CA ILE A 369 29.37 -29.93 0.55
C ILE A 369 28.39 -30.81 1.35
N LEU A 370 27.12 -30.48 1.39
CA LEU A 370 26.07 -31.25 2.08
C LEU A 370 25.98 -32.67 1.51
N ARG A 371 26.04 -32.83 0.19
CA ARG A 371 26.07 -34.14 -0.48
C ARG A 371 27.31 -34.94 -0.05
N GLY A 372 28.49 -34.32 -0.04
CA GLY A 372 29.71 -34.96 0.43
C GLY A 372 29.63 -35.44 1.88
N PHE A 373 29.00 -34.66 2.77
CA PHE A 373 28.73 -35.07 4.16
C PHE A 373 27.83 -36.30 4.23
N VAL A 374 26.73 -36.28 3.52
CA VAL A 374 25.76 -37.39 3.51
C VAL A 374 26.38 -38.64 2.92
N GLU A 375 27.12 -38.53 1.83
CA GLU A 375 27.86 -39.65 1.19
C GLU A 375 28.89 -40.23 2.13
N ASN A 376 29.64 -39.39 2.83
CA ASN A 376 30.60 -39.86 3.83
C ASN A 376 29.92 -40.65 4.96
N VAL A 377 28.73 -40.21 5.43
CA VAL A 377 27.93 -40.97 6.41
C VAL A 377 27.46 -42.31 5.82
N TYR A 378 27.00 -42.31 4.57
CA TYR A 378 26.64 -43.56 3.88
C TYR A 378 27.82 -44.52 3.79
N PHE A 379 29.01 -44.05 3.36
CA PHE A 379 30.21 -44.89 3.29
C PHE A 379 30.69 -45.33 4.69
N GLY A 380 30.44 -44.52 5.73
CA GLY A 380 30.70 -44.93 7.11
C GLY A 380 29.84 -46.08 7.59
N ASN A 381 28.57 -46.06 7.22
CA ASN A 381 27.59 -47.07 7.63
C ASN A 381 27.61 -48.29 6.70
N TYR A 382 27.86 -48.11 5.41
CA TYR A 382 27.87 -49.11 4.38
C TYR A 382 29.27 -49.16 3.67
N GLY A 383 30.32 -49.30 4.48
CA GLY A 383 31.70 -49.33 3.98
C GLY A 383 31.92 -50.42 2.94
N ARG A 384 32.79 -50.14 1.96
CA ARG A 384 33.20 -51.16 1.00
C ARG A 384 34.06 -52.21 1.71
N THR A 385 33.70 -53.45 1.48
CA THR A 385 34.45 -54.55 2.05
C THR A 385 35.32 -55.17 0.99
N LEU A 386 36.63 -55.20 1.21
CA LEU A 386 37.57 -56.00 0.41
C LEU A 386 37.61 -57.38 1.04
N ALA A 387 37.34 -58.39 0.27
CA ALA A 387 37.45 -59.79 0.69
C ALA A 387 38.14 -60.62 -0.40
N ASP A 388 39.02 -61.55 0.01
CA ASP A 388 39.63 -62.45 -0.91
C ASP A 388 38.64 -63.56 -1.32
N PRO A 389 38.32 -63.72 -2.62
CA PRO A 389 37.33 -64.66 -3.10
C PRO A 389 37.69 -66.10 -2.84
N ASN A 390 38.99 -66.44 -2.64
CA ASN A 390 39.41 -67.77 -2.36
C ASN A 390 39.42 -68.16 -0.88
N VAL A 391 39.24 -67.16 0.01
CA VAL A 391 39.34 -67.39 1.46
C VAL A 391 38.04 -67.20 2.16
N VAL A 392 37.09 -66.33 1.65
CA VAL A 392 35.89 -65.98 2.31
C VAL A 392 34.62 -66.42 1.54
N ASP A 393 33.65 -66.96 2.24
CA ASP A 393 32.33 -67.26 1.68
C ASP A 393 31.56 -65.98 1.38
N PHE A 394 31.47 -65.58 0.10
CA PHE A 394 30.78 -64.40 -0.36
C PHE A 394 29.29 -64.43 -0.11
N SER A 395 28.67 -65.63 -0.16
CA SER A 395 27.25 -65.79 0.04
C SER A 395 26.85 -65.43 1.49
N ALA A 396 27.69 -65.82 2.44
CA ALA A 396 27.54 -65.49 3.84
C ALA A 396 27.85 -64.02 4.12
N LEU A 397 28.82 -63.41 3.39
CA LEU A 397 29.20 -62.01 3.52
C LEU A 397 28.12 -61.04 3.01
N GLN A 398 27.40 -61.46 1.93
CA GLN A 398 26.33 -60.67 1.32
C GLN A 398 25.00 -60.73 2.08
N ASN A 399 24.83 -61.71 2.96
CA ASN A 399 23.58 -61.91 3.69
C ASN A 399 23.59 -61.07 5.00
N PRO A 400 22.71 -60.08 5.18
CA PRO A 400 22.75 -59.17 6.32
C PRO A 400 22.06 -59.74 7.58
N VAL A 401 22.30 -61.04 7.90
CA VAL A 401 21.74 -61.63 9.11
C VAL A 401 22.56 -61.27 10.33
N PRO A 402 21.99 -60.65 11.37
CA PRO A 402 22.69 -60.32 12.60
C PRO A 402 23.34 -61.58 13.24
N LYS A 403 24.60 -61.49 13.66
CA LYS A 403 25.40 -62.57 14.28
C LYS A 403 25.66 -63.78 13.41
N GLN A 404 25.60 -63.66 12.07
CA GLN A 404 25.95 -64.74 11.17
C GLN A 404 27.46 -65.06 11.28
N VAL A 405 27.82 -66.33 11.30
CA VAL A 405 29.20 -66.77 11.26
C VAL A 405 29.63 -66.91 9.80
N ILE A 406 30.66 -66.18 9.40
CA ILE A 406 31.25 -66.24 8.08
C ILE A 406 32.42 -67.24 8.13
N ALA A 407 32.31 -68.35 7.37
CA ALA A 407 33.39 -69.30 7.29
C ALA A 407 34.55 -68.81 6.42
N THR A 408 35.78 -69.00 6.89
CA THR A 408 37.03 -68.65 6.13
C THR A 408 37.87 -69.87 5.97
N ASN A 409 38.47 -70.10 4.74
CA ASN A 409 39.34 -71.19 4.41
C ASN A 409 40.81 -70.82 4.66
N GLY A 410 41.12 -69.89 5.51
CA GLY A 410 42.45 -69.41 5.84
C GLY A 410 42.52 -68.54 7.09
N PRO A 411 43.61 -67.85 7.41
CA PRO A 411 43.66 -66.97 8.57
C PRO A 411 42.58 -65.88 8.50
N ALA A 412 41.70 -65.88 9.45
CA ALA A 412 40.59 -64.90 9.46
C ALA A 412 41.04 -63.44 9.59
N VAL A 413 42.25 -63.22 10.11
CA VAL A 413 42.90 -61.93 10.19
C VAL A 413 43.40 -61.52 8.79
N ASN A 414 42.98 -60.41 8.26
CA ASN A 414 43.23 -59.82 6.94
C ASN A 414 42.44 -60.41 5.75
N SER A 415 41.54 -61.40 5.97
CA SER A 415 40.73 -61.94 4.89
C SER A 415 39.61 -61.00 4.44
N VAL A 416 39.18 -60.10 5.33
CA VAL A 416 38.17 -59.09 5.08
C VAL A 416 38.70 -57.75 5.61
N GLN A 417 38.79 -56.79 4.75
CA GLN A 417 39.18 -55.41 5.10
C GLN A 417 38.02 -54.45 4.75
N GLN A 418 37.54 -53.72 5.72
CA GLN A 418 36.60 -52.63 5.44
C GLN A 418 37.37 -51.39 5.06
N ILE A 419 37.00 -50.82 3.94
CA ILE A 419 37.45 -49.50 3.53
C ILE A 419 36.45 -48.52 4.12
N GLY A 420 36.86 -47.84 5.20
CA GLY A 420 36.05 -46.76 5.82
C GLY A 420 36.06 -45.51 4.96
N PRO A 421 35.19 -44.58 5.27
CA PRO A 421 35.22 -43.27 4.62
C PRO A 421 36.49 -42.50 5.00
N ASP A 422 36.94 -41.66 4.11
CA ASP A 422 37.98 -40.70 4.45
C ASP A 422 37.46 -39.71 5.50
N PRO A 423 38.23 -39.31 6.48
CA PRO A 423 37.79 -38.35 7.49
C PRO A 423 37.46 -37.01 6.85
N ILE A 424 36.29 -36.48 7.17
CA ILE A 424 35.88 -35.14 6.70
C ILE A 424 36.89 -34.11 7.19
N SER A 425 37.39 -33.27 6.28
CA SER A 425 38.34 -32.21 6.64
C SER A 425 37.72 -31.26 7.69
N PRO A 426 38.44 -30.92 8.79
CA PRO A 426 37.95 -29.98 9.78
C PRO A 426 37.60 -28.59 9.21
N GLY A 427 38.19 -28.21 8.07
CA GLY A 427 37.90 -26.95 7.37
C GLY A 427 36.55 -26.90 6.68
N THR A 428 35.86 -28.04 6.48
CA THR A 428 34.59 -28.08 5.75
C THR A 428 33.46 -27.38 6.52
N GLN A 429 33.45 -27.49 7.84
CA GLN A 429 32.48 -26.76 8.67
C GLN A 429 32.71 -25.25 8.58
N GLY A 430 33.96 -24.79 8.67
CA GLY A 430 34.30 -23.38 8.49
C GLY A 430 33.93 -22.84 7.10
N MET A 431 33.99 -23.70 6.07
CA MET A 431 33.56 -23.33 4.71
C MET A 431 32.04 -23.15 4.63
N LEU A 432 31.24 -24.00 5.28
CA LEU A 432 29.80 -23.83 5.35
C LEU A 432 29.42 -22.53 6.06
N GLU A 433 30.06 -22.21 7.19
CA GLU A 433 29.86 -20.94 7.90
C GLU A 433 30.24 -19.74 7.03
N TYR A 434 31.34 -19.83 6.29
CA TYR A 434 31.76 -18.80 5.35
C TYR A 434 30.76 -18.60 4.20
N LEU A 435 30.24 -19.68 3.59
CA LEU A 435 29.23 -19.59 2.52
C LEU A 435 27.94 -18.97 3.05
N GLN A 436 27.55 -19.32 4.26
CA GLN A 436 26.38 -18.69 4.89
C GLN A 436 26.60 -17.20 5.13
N LEU A 437 27.75 -16.80 5.64
CA LEU A 437 28.09 -15.38 5.81
C LEU A 437 28.11 -14.64 4.46
N GLN A 438 28.64 -15.27 3.41
CA GLN A 438 28.66 -14.71 2.07
C GLN A 438 27.24 -14.55 1.50
N LYS A 439 26.33 -15.52 1.73
CA LYS A 439 24.91 -15.41 1.40
C LYS A 439 24.27 -14.20 2.12
N GLU A 440 24.49 -14.08 3.42
CA GLU A 440 23.99 -12.95 4.21
C GLU A 440 24.54 -11.60 3.71
N GLN A 441 25.79 -11.53 3.32
CA GLN A 441 26.39 -10.31 2.78
C GLN A 441 25.85 -9.95 1.39
N SER A 442 25.67 -10.94 0.51
CA SER A 442 25.17 -10.71 -0.85
C SER A 442 23.70 -10.33 -0.87
N THR A 443 22.88 -10.99 -0.07
CA THR A 443 21.44 -10.75 -0.02
C THR A 443 21.02 -9.65 0.99
N GLY A 444 21.82 -9.43 2.04
CA GLY A 444 21.44 -8.57 3.17
C GLY A 444 20.48 -9.22 4.17
N LEU A 445 20.02 -10.45 3.91
CA LEU A 445 19.18 -11.22 4.84
C LEU A 445 20.06 -11.90 5.88
N THR A 446 20.07 -11.37 7.09
CA THR A 446 20.74 -12.00 8.24
C THR A 446 19.77 -12.89 9.00
N LYS A 447 20.28 -13.88 9.73
CA LYS A 447 19.47 -14.71 10.66
C LYS A 447 18.68 -13.84 11.64
N ALA A 448 19.27 -12.71 12.07
CA ALA A 448 18.61 -11.75 12.95
C ALA A 448 17.40 -11.06 12.28
N ALA A 449 17.51 -10.73 10.99
CA ALA A 449 16.39 -10.13 10.23
C ALA A 449 15.23 -11.12 10.03
N MET A 450 15.53 -12.41 9.99
CA MET A 450 14.54 -13.50 9.88
C MET A 450 13.99 -13.95 11.25
N GLY A 451 14.43 -13.36 12.35
CA GLY A 451 14.00 -13.74 13.72
C GLY A 451 14.59 -15.07 14.24
N LEU A 452 15.61 -15.62 13.55
CA LEU A 452 16.18 -16.94 13.83
C LEU A 452 17.48 -16.90 14.65
N ASN A 453 17.79 -15.80 15.32
CA ASN A 453 19.08 -15.66 16.01
C ASN A 453 18.94 -15.97 17.52
N ASP A 454 19.39 -17.16 17.93
CA ASP A 454 19.46 -17.59 19.33
C ASP A 454 20.35 -16.69 20.20
N ALA A 455 21.36 -16.03 19.62
CA ALA A 455 22.25 -15.11 20.33
C ALA A 455 21.54 -13.82 20.83
N LEU A 456 20.35 -13.54 20.33
CA LEU A 456 19.53 -12.39 20.78
C LEU A 456 18.85 -12.65 22.13
N TYR A 457 18.66 -13.91 22.47
CA TYR A 457 18.07 -14.32 23.77
C TYR A 457 19.11 -14.49 24.86
N VAL A 458 20.42 -14.47 24.52
CA VAL A 458 21.50 -14.50 25.49
C VAL A 458 21.80 -13.08 25.95
N SER A 459 21.55 -12.83 27.22
CA SER A 459 21.69 -11.57 27.94
C SER A 459 22.98 -10.79 27.60
N GLY A 460 22.87 -9.57 27.11
CA GLY A 460 23.97 -8.60 27.01
C GLY A 460 24.08 -7.81 25.70
N ASN A 461 23.36 -8.15 24.66
CA ASN A 461 23.34 -7.33 23.46
C ASN A 461 22.30 -6.21 23.59
N SER A 462 22.73 -4.96 23.51
CA SER A 462 21.82 -3.83 23.60
C SER A 462 20.81 -3.83 22.46
N GLU A 463 19.55 -3.53 22.77
CA GLU A 463 18.46 -3.34 21.79
C GLU A 463 18.88 -2.45 20.62
N ALA A 464 19.77 -1.48 20.86
CA ALA A 464 20.31 -0.60 19.83
C ALA A 464 21.13 -1.32 18.75
N LYS A 465 21.91 -2.38 19.09
CA LYS A 465 22.65 -3.16 18.09
C LYS A 465 21.71 -4.02 17.26
N LEU A 466 20.66 -4.54 17.85
CA LEU A 466 19.64 -5.32 17.19
C LEU A 466 18.90 -4.45 16.16
N ALA A 467 18.41 -3.31 16.58
CA ALA A 467 17.74 -2.32 15.73
C ALA A 467 18.64 -1.87 14.56
N GLN A 468 19.93 -1.67 14.81
CA GLN A 468 20.90 -1.28 13.78
C GLN A 468 21.14 -2.38 12.73
N THR A 469 21.16 -3.66 13.13
CA THR A 469 21.37 -4.80 12.22
C THR A 469 20.11 -5.07 11.39
N GLN A 470 18.92 -4.94 11.99
CA GLN A 470 17.65 -5.03 11.28
C GLN A 470 17.48 -3.89 10.29
N SER A 471 17.90 -2.67 10.64
CA SER A 471 17.79 -1.51 9.75
C SER A 471 18.61 -1.65 8.46
N ALA A 472 19.79 -2.25 8.50
CA ALA A 472 20.63 -2.42 7.31
C ALA A 472 20.07 -3.42 6.27
N ALA A 473 19.46 -4.53 6.74
CA ALA A 473 18.77 -5.48 5.86
C ALA A 473 17.50 -4.83 5.28
N GLN A 474 16.77 -4.11 6.10
CA GLN A 474 15.54 -3.43 5.72
C GLN A 474 15.75 -2.38 4.64
N ILE A 475 16.86 -1.63 4.67
CA ILE A 475 17.20 -0.62 3.65
C ILE A 475 17.25 -1.21 2.23
N ARG A 476 17.79 -2.43 2.05
CA ARG A 476 17.83 -3.06 0.72
C ARG A 476 16.44 -3.44 0.22
N ILE A 477 15.62 -4.01 1.10
CA ILE A 477 14.24 -4.40 0.77
C ILE A 477 13.41 -3.14 0.47
N GLU A 478 13.57 -2.10 1.28
CA GLU A 478 12.94 -0.79 1.05
C GLU A 478 13.35 -0.18 -0.30
N HIS A 479 14.63 -0.29 -0.67
CA HIS A 479 15.09 0.20 -1.97
C HIS A 479 14.45 -0.55 -3.14
N ILE A 480 14.32 -1.88 -3.05
CA ILE A 480 13.64 -2.68 -4.08
C ILE A 480 12.15 -2.37 -4.09
N ALA A 481 11.51 -2.32 -2.92
CA ALA A 481 10.09 -1.98 -2.80
C ALA A 481 9.78 -0.61 -3.39
N ARG A 482 10.63 0.40 -3.11
CA ARG A 482 10.50 1.72 -3.70
C ARG A 482 10.63 1.68 -5.23
N ARG A 483 11.59 0.92 -5.77
CA ARG A 483 11.71 0.73 -7.22
C ARG A 483 10.43 0.15 -7.80
N PHE A 484 9.90 -0.92 -7.22
CA PHE A 484 8.66 -1.54 -7.64
C PHE A 484 7.51 -0.54 -7.66
N MET A 485 7.39 0.30 -6.63
CA MET A 485 6.35 1.33 -6.56
C MET A 485 6.52 2.40 -7.64
N GLU A 486 7.76 2.84 -7.92
CA GLU A 486 8.02 3.89 -8.90
C GLU A 486 7.93 3.40 -10.36
N THR A 487 8.01 2.10 -10.59
CA THR A 487 7.90 1.48 -11.92
C THR A 487 6.56 0.77 -12.09
N GLY A 488 6.52 -0.55 -11.94
CA GLY A 488 5.38 -1.38 -12.29
C GLY A 488 4.09 -1.05 -11.54
N PHE A 489 4.13 -0.74 -10.25
CA PHE A 489 2.90 -0.39 -9.52
C PHE A 489 2.31 0.95 -9.97
N LYS A 490 3.16 1.91 -10.30
CA LYS A 490 2.73 3.21 -10.85
C LYS A 490 2.04 3.03 -12.20
N ASP A 491 2.63 2.20 -13.07
CA ASP A 491 2.05 1.90 -14.37
C ASP A 491 0.75 1.11 -14.25
N LEU A 492 0.67 0.13 -13.35
CA LEU A 492 -0.55 -0.62 -13.03
C LEU A 492 -1.68 0.31 -12.58
N CYS A 493 -1.46 1.12 -11.54
CA CYS A 493 -2.51 1.98 -10.99
C CYS A 493 -3.01 3.02 -12.00
N ARG A 494 -2.11 3.60 -12.80
CA ARG A 494 -2.48 4.53 -13.86
C ARG A 494 -3.20 3.84 -15.00
N GLY A 495 -2.75 2.66 -15.38
CA GLY A 495 -3.37 1.84 -16.40
C GLY A 495 -4.79 1.43 -16.02
N LEU A 496 -4.99 0.92 -14.81
CA LEU A 496 -6.32 0.56 -14.30
C LEU A 496 -7.29 1.74 -14.31
N LEU A 497 -6.84 2.91 -13.84
CA LEU A 497 -7.67 4.11 -13.88
C LEU A 497 -8.04 4.50 -15.33
N LYS A 498 -7.12 4.31 -16.27
CA LYS A 498 -7.34 4.63 -17.69
C LYS A 498 -8.33 3.66 -18.32
N GLU A 499 -8.17 2.35 -18.10
CA GLU A 499 -9.10 1.31 -18.56
C GLU A 499 -10.52 1.52 -18.01
N MET A 500 -10.65 1.76 -16.72
CA MET A 500 -11.96 2.02 -16.12
C MET A 500 -12.64 3.25 -16.72
N LYS A 501 -11.90 4.32 -17.02
CA LYS A 501 -12.45 5.50 -17.66
C LYS A 501 -12.93 5.28 -19.08
N GLN A 502 -12.30 4.39 -19.83
CA GLN A 502 -12.65 4.09 -21.20
C GLN A 502 -13.87 3.19 -21.30
N ASN A 503 -14.02 2.25 -20.38
CA ASN A 503 -14.96 1.15 -20.52
C ASN A 503 -16.19 1.25 -19.61
N ILE A 504 -16.12 1.95 -18.47
CA ILE A 504 -17.27 2.10 -17.57
C ILE A 504 -18.31 3.04 -18.21
N LYS A 505 -19.50 2.49 -18.50
CA LYS A 505 -20.63 3.20 -19.12
C LYS A 505 -21.77 3.48 -18.14
N GLU A 506 -21.83 2.75 -17.03
CA GLU A 506 -22.87 2.83 -16.00
C GLU A 506 -22.31 3.27 -14.65
N ASP A 507 -23.19 3.61 -13.70
CA ASP A 507 -22.79 4.00 -12.35
C ASP A 507 -22.10 2.83 -11.64
N MET A 508 -20.86 3.04 -11.22
CA MET A 508 -20.06 2.03 -10.53
C MET A 508 -20.14 2.21 -9.01
N MET A 509 -20.53 1.15 -8.31
CA MET A 509 -20.42 1.11 -6.85
C MET A 509 -19.00 0.68 -6.44
N TYR A 510 -18.41 1.40 -5.50
CA TYR A 510 -17.10 1.08 -4.94
C TYR A 510 -17.08 1.25 -3.42
N LYS A 511 -16.17 0.56 -2.77
CA LYS A 511 -16.03 0.58 -1.32
C LYS A 511 -15.09 1.71 -0.89
N THR A 512 -15.55 2.53 0.04
CA THR A 512 -14.77 3.57 0.73
C THR A 512 -14.56 3.19 2.19
N ASP A 513 -13.72 3.91 2.91
CA ASP A 513 -13.53 3.71 4.35
C ASP A 513 -14.83 3.93 5.17
N LYS A 514 -15.79 4.69 4.64
CA LYS A 514 -17.09 5.00 5.27
C LYS A 514 -18.24 4.10 4.83
N GLY A 515 -18.03 3.20 3.88
CA GLY A 515 -19.05 2.32 3.31
C GLY A 515 -18.99 2.27 1.78
N TYR A 516 -20.12 1.99 1.13
CA TYR A 516 -20.21 1.99 -0.33
C TYR A 516 -20.62 3.36 -0.86
N ALA A 517 -19.95 3.81 -1.90
CA ALA A 517 -20.29 5.00 -2.67
C ALA A 517 -20.48 4.62 -4.14
N SER A 518 -21.26 5.41 -4.89
CA SER A 518 -21.36 5.26 -6.34
C SER A 518 -20.66 6.41 -7.05
N ILE A 519 -20.11 6.14 -8.22
CA ILE A 519 -19.54 7.16 -9.10
C ILE A 519 -20.16 7.04 -10.48
N SER A 520 -20.58 8.20 -11.03
CA SER A 520 -21.07 8.25 -12.41
C SER A 520 -19.91 8.24 -13.40
N PRO A 521 -20.12 7.76 -14.65
CA PRO A 521 -19.10 7.80 -15.69
C PRO A 521 -18.60 9.23 -15.98
N SER A 522 -19.47 10.24 -15.86
CA SER A 522 -19.11 11.64 -16.02
C SER A 522 -18.15 12.15 -14.97
N ASP A 523 -18.36 11.78 -13.71
CA ASP A 523 -17.48 12.16 -12.61
C ASP A 523 -16.14 11.42 -12.70
N LEU A 524 -16.15 10.15 -13.11
CA LEU A 524 -14.95 9.37 -13.35
C LEU A 524 -14.08 9.99 -14.45
N GLN A 525 -14.68 10.49 -15.54
CA GLN A 525 -13.95 11.19 -16.60
C GLN A 525 -13.35 12.53 -16.15
N MET A 526 -13.94 13.21 -15.16
CA MET A 526 -13.40 14.45 -14.61
C MET A 526 -12.12 14.25 -13.77
N ILE A 527 -11.84 13.04 -13.33
CA ILE A 527 -10.58 12.72 -12.62
C ILE A 527 -9.42 12.83 -13.61
N PRO A 528 -8.34 13.55 -13.31
CA PRO A 528 -7.19 13.62 -14.23
C PRO A 528 -6.51 12.26 -14.41
N SER A 529 -6.18 11.89 -15.66
CA SER A 529 -5.53 10.58 -15.92
C SER A 529 -4.07 10.52 -15.52
N ASN A 530 -3.43 11.68 -15.32
CA ASN A 530 -2.01 11.80 -14.97
C ASN A 530 -1.81 12.26 -13.52
N LEU A 531 -2.61 11.73 -12.59
CA LEU A 531 -2.35 11.92 -11.17
C LEU A 531 -1.03 11.24 -10.80
N ASP A 532 -0.25 11.91 -9.94
CA ASP A 532 0.92 11.27 -9.35
C ASP A 532 0.51 10.37 -8.20
N LEU A 533 1.20 9.24 -8.08
CA LEU A 533 1.04 8.33 -6.94
C LEU A 533 1.97 8.75 -5.81
N ASP A 534 1.45 8.75 -4.60
CA ASP A 534 2.28 8.84 -3.41
C ASP A 534 2.96 7.48 -3.18
N ILE A 535 4.27 7.51 -3.31
CA ILE A 535 5.14 6.34 -3.16
C ILE A 535 5.47 6.11 -1.68
N GLN A 536 4.72 6.68 -0.77
CA GLN A 536 4.82 6.35 0.64
C GLN A 536 4.27 4.93 0.88
N ALA A 537 4.96 3.92 0.29
CA ALA A 537 4.97 2.62 0.92
C ALA A 537 5.27 2.88 2.40
N ASN A 538 4.58 2.21 3.30
CA ASN A 538 4.86 2.26 4.74
C ASN A 538 6.29 1.77 5.00
N LEU A 539 7.26 2.57 4.55
CA LEU A 539 8.68 2.28 4.56
C LEU A 539 9.19 2.43 6.00
N GLY A 540 8.81 1.44 6.81
CA GLY A 540 9.34 1.19 8.13
C GLY A 540 8.66 2.01 9.26
N GLU A 541 8.38 1.36 10.37
CA GLU A 541 7.96 1.98 11.65
C GLU A 541 8.86 3.15 12.06
N ASN A 542 10.16 3.10 11.70
CA ASN A 542 11.12 4.18 11.95
C ASN A 542 10.87 5.44 11.09
N SER A 543 10.37 5.30 9.87
CA SER A 543 9.99 6.43 9.04
C SER A 543 8.73 7.11 9.58
N ASN A 544 7.75 6.32 10.02
CA ASN A 544 6.54 6.83 10.64
C ASN A 544 6.82 7.48 12.00
N MET A 545 7.72 6.92 12.83
CA MET A 545 8.14 7.56 14.09
C MET A 545 8.87 8.87 13.84
N ASN A 546 9.80 8.92 12.88
CA ASN A 546 10.48 10.17 12.50
C ASN A 546 9.51 11.19 11.91
N MET A 547 8.52 10.74 11.14
CA MET A 547 7.50 11.59 10.57
C MET A 547 6.54 12.10 11.66
N GLN A 548 6.08 11.24 12.56
CA GLN A 548 5.28 11.63 13.72
C GLN A 548 6.03 12.64 14.61
N GLN A 549 7.32 12.44 14.87
CA GLN A 549 8.13 13.39 15.62
C GLN A 549 8.27 14.74 14.91
N LYS A 550 8.49 14.74 13.59
CA LYS A 550 8.51 15.97 12.78
C LYS A 550 7.17 16.68 12.78
N LEU A 551 6.08 15.92 12.67
CA LEU A 551 4.72 16.44 12.68
C LEU A 551 4.36 17.00 14.07
N GLN A 552 4.78 16.34 15.14
CA GLN A 552 4.62 16.84 16.50
C GLN A 552 5.42 18.15 16.70
N GLN A 553 6.66 18.22 16.23
CA GLN A 553 7.46 19.46 16.25
C GLN A 553 6.80 20.60 15.45
N ILE A 554 6.23 20.30 14.28
CA ILE A 554 5.50 21.30 13.49
C ILE A 554 4.20 21.68 14.19
N GLY A 555 3.47 20.72 14.79
CA GLY A 555 2.27 20.97 15.58
C GLY A 555 2.51 21.86 16.81
N GLU A 556 3.69 21.77 17.42
CA GLU A 556 4.11 22.65 18.52
C GLU A 556 4.55 24.04 18.02
N LEU A 557 5.12 24.12 16.79
CA LEU A 557 5.55 25.39 16.18
C LEU A 557 4.38 26.30 15.76
N ILE A 558 3.27 25.73 15.29
CA ILE A 558 2.10 26.51 14.81
C ILE A 558 1.51 27.39 15.91
N PRO A 559 1.19 26.90 17.13
CA PRO A 559 0.68 27.74 18.22
C PRO A 559 1.71 28.81 18.64
N LEU A 560 3.01 28.47 18.64
CA LEU A 560 4.09 29.39 18.97
C LEU A 560 4.20 30.55 17.97
N MET A 561 4.09 30.25 16.69
CA MET A 561 4.05 31.25 15.61
C MET A 561 2.78 32.07 15.60
N ALA A 562 1.65 31.50 16.02
CA ALA A 562 0.37 32.20 16.12
C ALA A 562 0.30 33.18 17.30
N GLN A 563 1.14 33.00 18.34
CA GLN A 563 1.26 33.88 19.50
C GLN A 563 2.10 35.14 19.20
N ASP A 564 3.04 35.09 18.25
CA ASP A 564 3.87 36.24 17.90
C ASP A 564 3.10 37.14 16.91
N PRO A 565 2.84 38.43 17.28
CA PRO A 565 2.10 39.38 16.44
C PRO A 565 2.75 39.66 15.07
N THR A 566 4.04 39.43 14.96
CA THR A 566 4.80 39.62 13.71
C THR A 566 4.68 38.42 12.78
N SER A 567 4.69 37.22 13.33
CA SER A 567 4.56 35.93 12.58
C SER A 567 3.13 35.67 12.14
N ARG A 568 2.13 36.11 12.95
CA ARG A 568 0.70 35.97 12.64
C ARG A 568 0.29 36.65 11.34
N LYS A 569 0.99 37.70 10.90
CA LYS A 569 0.74 38.40 9.63
C LYS A 569 1.10 37.58 8.40
N TYR A 570 1.96 36.55 8.54
CA TYR A 570 2.42 35.68 7.46
C TYR A 570 1.70 34.35 7.40
N ILE A 571 0.86 34.04 8.38
CA ILE A 571 0.05 32.83 8.40
C ILE A 571 -1.35 33.20 7.94
N SER A 572 -1.66 32.93 6.68
CA SER A 572 -3.07 32.99 6.21
C SER A 572 -3.87 31.81 6.76
N GLN A 573 -5.18 31.95 6.89
CA GLN A 573 -6.06 30.83 7.26
C GLN A 573 -5.90 29.65 6.29
N ASP A 574 -5.76 29.94 5.00
CA ASP A 574 -5.50 28.93 3.95
C ASP A 574 -4.17 28.21 4.16
N ALA A 575 -3.14 28.90 4.62
CA ALA A 575 -1.83 28.25 4.89
C ALA A 575 -1.90 27.28 6.08
N ALA A 576 -2.67 27.62 7.11
CA ALA A 576 -2.91 26.75 8.26
C ALA A 576 -3.72 25.51 7.87
N PHE A 577 -4.78 25.69 7.07
CA PHE A 577 -5.57 24.60 6.50
C PHE A 577 -4.71 23.68 5.62
N ASN A 578 -3.98 24.24 4.67
CA ASN A 578 -3.10 23.51 3.78
C ASN A 578 -2.01 22.73 4.52
N LEU A 579 -1.47 23.29 5.60
CA LEU A 579 -0.51 22.59 6.46
C LEU A 579 -1.18 21.45 7.21
N GLY A 580 -2.37 21.67 7.76
CA GLY A 580 -3.19 20.64 8.41
C GLY A 580 -3.50 19.48 7.48
N VAL A 581 -3.95 19.76 6.25
CA VAL A 581 -4.20 18.75 5.21
C VAL A 581 -2.93 17.95 4.90
N LYS A 582 -1.77 18.59 4.75
CA LYS A 582 -0.50 17.89 4.54
C LYS A 582 -0.08 17.02 5.73
N MET A 583 -0.36 17.47 6.95
CA MET A 583 -0.06 16.69 8.17
C MET A 583 -0.90 15.43 8.25
N VAL A 584 -2.20 15.54 8.00
CA VAL A 584 -3.14 14.40 8.06
C VAL A 584 -2.87 13.41 6.94
N ASN A 585 -2.62 13.90 5.70
CA ASN A 585 -2.17 13.05 4.59
C ASN A 585 -0.86 12.30 4.92
N ALA A 586 0.09 12.97 5.57
CA ALA A 586 1.34 12.37 5.97
C ALA A 586 1.18 11.29 7.08
N MET A 587 0.08 11.34 7.85
CA MET A 587 -0.30 10.30 8.79
C MET A 587 -1.06 9.13 8.13
N GLY A 588 -1.34 9.21 6.83
CA GLY A 588 -2.16 8.23 6.12
C GLY A 588 -3.64 8.30 6.45
N LEU A 589 -4.09 9.42 7.04
CA LEU A 589 -5.49 9.68 7.39
C LEU A 589 -6.13 10.60 6.35
N ASP A 590 -7.46 10.54 6.26
CA ASP A 590 -8.20 11.41 5.36
C ASP A 590 -8.35 12.84 5.93
N PRO A 591 -7.85 13.86 5.24
CA PRO A 591 -8.01 15.25 5.70
C PRO A 591 -9.47 15.69 5.81
N LEU A 592 -10.35 15.13 4.98
CA LEU A 592 -11.78 15.49 4.96
C LEU A 592 -12.54 14.97 6.20
N ASP A 593 -11.98 14.04 6.95
CA ASP A 593 -12.54 13.58 8.22
C ASP A 593 -12.25 14.54 9.39
N TYR A 594 -11.20 15.35 9.26
CA TYR A 594 -10.71 16.22 10.33
C TYR A 594 -10.87 17.71 10.02
N PHE A 595 -10.88 18.06 8.74
CA PHE A 595 -10.99 19.44 8.30
C PHE A 595 -12.24 19.62 7.45
N VAL A 596 -12.95 20.68 7.74
CA VAL A 596 -14.14 21.06 6.98
C VAL A 596 -13.72 21.87 5.76
N ASP A 597 -14.38 21.64 4.64
CA ASP A 597 -14.14 22.36 3.40
C ASP A 597 -14.49 23.85 3.56
N PRO A 598 -13.51 24.76 3.47
CA PRO A 598 -13.76 26.19 3.59
C PRO A 598 -14.57 26.78 2.42
N ASP A 599 -14.64 26.07 1.28
CA ASP A 599 -15.39 26.52 0.10
C ASP A 599 -16.87 26.08 0.13
N ASN A 600 -17.29 25.28 1.13
CA ASN A 600 -18.70 24.90 1.28
C ASN A 600 -19.51 26.00 1.95
N PRO A 601 -20.46 26.67 1.24
CA PRO A 601 -21.18 27.83 1.76
C PRO A 601 -22.07 27.52 2.95
N GLN A 602 -22.57 26.30 3.09
CA GLN A 602 -23.41 25.88 4.23
C GLN A 602 -22.57 25.75 5.51
N VAL A 603 -21.42 25.18 5.40
CA VAL A 603 -20.51 24.96 6.52
C VAL A 603 -19.88 26.28 6.96
N MET A 604 -19.55 27.18 6.04
CA MET A 604 -19.06 28.53 6.37
C MET A 604 -20.15 29.37 7.07
N GLN A 605 -21.42 29.18 6.75
CA GLN A 605 -22.51 29.80 7.51
C GLN A 605 -22.60 29.27 8.94
N GLU A 606 -22.45 27.95 9.16
CA GLU A 606 -22.45 27.38 10.51
C GLU A 606 -21.24 27.83 11.34
N ILE A 607 -20.03 27.87 10.72
CA ILE A 607 -18.82 28.34 11.38
C ILE A 607 -18.96 29.83 11.76
N ASN A 608 -19.43 30.67 10.84
CA ASN A 608 -19.62 32.08 11.09
C ASN A 608 -20.71 32.30 12.16
N ALA A 609 -21.79 31.54 12.17
CA ALA A 609 -22.84 31.61 13.22
C ALA A 609 -22.24 31.23 14.60
N LYS A 610 -21.46 30.16 14.71
CA LYS A 610 -20.77 29.76 15.95
C LYS A 610 -19.73 30.79 16.40
N GLU A 611 -19.07 31.43 15.46
CA GLU A 611 -18.07 32.47 15.76
C GLU A 611 -18.73 33.78 16.24
N GLU A 612 -19.92 34.12 15.69
CA GLU A 612 -20.75 35.21 16.19
C GLU A 612 -21.32 34.94 17.58
N GLU A 613 -21.82 33.72 17.83
CA GLU A 613 -22.24 33.29 19.17
C GLU A 613 -21.09 33.38 20.19
N ARG A 614 -19.90 32.94 19.82
CA ARG A 614 -18.70 33.05 20.71
C ARG A 614 -18.32 34.50 20.96
N LYS A 615 -18.35 35.35 19.94
CA LYS A 615 -18.09 36.80 20.10
C LYS A 615 -19.14 37.46 20.97
N GLN A 616 -20.42 37.05 20.88
CA GLN A 616 -21.50 37.52 21.75
C GLN A 616 -21.27 37.07 23.20
N GLN A 617 -20.91 35.79 23.43
CA GLN A 617 -20.59 35.30 24.77
C GLN A 617 -19.36 35.97 25.38
N GLU A 618 -18.29 36.22 24.60
CA GLU A 618 -17.12 36.99 25.05
C GLU A 618 -17.49 38.46 25.39
N GLN A 619 -18.37 39.09 24.60
CA GLN A 619 -18.89 40.43 24.90
C GLN A 619 -19.77 40.44 26.14
N GLU A 620 -20.63 39.45 26.36
CA GLU A 620 -21.45 39.34 27.57
C GLU A 620 -20.57 39.10 28.81
N GLN A 621 -19.56 38.23 28.71
CA GLN A 621 -18.59 38.03 29.80
C GLN A 621 -17.79 39.29 30.08
N ALA A 622 -17.35 40.03 29.06
CA ALA A 622 -16.65 41.31 29.25
C ALA A 622 -17.54 42.37 29.91
N LYS A 623 -18.82 42.46 29.52
CA LYS A 623 -19.80 43.32 30.15
C LYS A 623 -20.10 42.90 31.62
N ALA A 624 -20.20 41.63 31.89
CA ALA A 624 -20.39 41.12 33.25
C ALA A 624 -19.17 41.43 34.15
N VAL A 625 -17.95 41.28 33.65
CA VAL A 625 -16.72 41.67 34.36
C VAL A 625 -16.67 43.19 34.58
N GLN A 626 -17.08 43.97 33.59
CA GLN A 626 -17.12 45.43 33.69
C GLN A 626 -18.14 45.89 34.71
N SER A 627 -19.36 45.31 34.76
CA SER A 627 -20.38 45.61 35.78
C SER A 627 -19.96 45.19 37.18
N GLN A 628 -19.24 44.06 37.32
CA GLN A 628 -18.66 43.65 38.62
C GLN A 628 -17.57 44.64 39.08
N ASN A 629 -16.74 45.10 38.18
CA ASN A 629 -15.72 46.11 38.50
C ASN A 629 -16.34 47.46 38.90
N GLU A 630 -17.40 47.90 38.21
CA GLU A 630 -18.15 49.10 38.57
C GLU A 630 -18.85 48.98 39.94
N ALA A 631 -19.43 47.81 40.22
CA ALA A 631 -19.99 47.52 41.54
C ALA A 631 -18.93 47.54 42.66
N ASN A 632 -17.75 46.93 42.40
CA ASN A 632 -16.65 46.97 43.37
C ASN A 632 -16.11 48.40 43.58
N VAL A 633 -16.01 49.19 42.52
CA VAL A 633 -15.58 50.59 42.63
C VAL A 633 -16.58 51.43 43.42
N SER A 634 -17.91 51.18 43.24
CA SER A 634 -18.94 51.85 44.02
C SER A 634 -18.94 51.47 45.49
N LEU A 635 -18.68 50.21 45.84
CA LEU A 635 -18.48 49.69 47.20
C LEU A 635 -17.27 50.37 47.88
N ILE A 636 -16.16 50.43 47.17
CA ILE A 636 -14.94 51.07 47.68
C ILE A 636 -15.16 52.56 47.93
N LYS A 637 -15.91 53.27 47.01
CA LYS A 637 -16.27 54.66 47.24
C LYS A 637 -17.16 54.86 48.44
N ALA A 638 -18.16 53.97 48.69
CA ALA A 638 -18.99 54.03 49.85
C ALA A 638 -18.24 53.75 51.17
N GLU A 639 -17.24 52.84 51.13
CA GLU A 639 -16.36 52.65 52.28
C GLU A 639 -15.44 53.85 52.59
N ILE A 640 -14.93 54.53 51.57
CA ILE A 640 -14.14 55.72 51.74
C ILE A 640 -14.99 56.87 52.31
N ASP A 641 -16.21 57.06 51.79
CA ASP A 641 -17.11 58.08 52.31
C ASP A 641 -17.54 57.81 53.74
N ASN A 642 -17.76 56.55 54.16
CA ASN A 642 -18.02 56.21 55.54
C ASN A 642 -16.81 56.43 56.46
N LYS A 643 -15.61 56.11 56.03
CA LYS A 643 -14.37 56.46 56.77
C LYS A 643 -14.17 57.98 56.96
N LYS A 644 -14.50 58.77 55.90
CA LYS A 644 -14.43 60.23 56.00
C LYS A 644 -15.43 60.80 57.03
N ILE A 645 -16.61 60.20 57.10
CA ILE A 645 -17.64 60.62 58.11
C ILE A 645 -17.16 60.22 59.50
N ASP A 646 -16.59 59.02 59.70
CA ASP A 646 -16.09 58.60 61.00
C ASP A 646 -14.87 59.44 61.45
N ASN A 647 -13.95 59.76 60.57
CA ASN A 647 -12.80 60.61 60.87
C ASN A 647 -13.25 62.03 61.26
N LYS A 648 -14.26 62.60 60.56
CA LYS A 648 -14.84 63.91 60.89
C LYS A 648 -15.52 63.89 62.25
N ARG A 649 -16.22 62.81 62.61
CA ARG A 649 -16.81 62.62 63.92
C ARG A 649 -15.81 62.56 65.07
N GLN A 650 -14.72 61.80 64.85
CA GLN A 650 -13.63 61.70 65.83
C GLN A 650 -12.94 63.06 66.07
N LEU A 651 -12.73 63.87 65.04
CA LEU A 651 -12.15 65.21 65.16
C LEU A 651 -13.08 66.17 65.90
N LEU A 652 -14.40 66.13 65.67
CA LEU A 652 -15.39 66.94 66.43
C LEU A 652 -15.47 66.50 67.87
N GLU A 653 -15.41 65.22 68.20
CA GLU A 653 -15.35 64.73 69.58
C GLU A 653 -14.07 65.16 70.30
N ALA A 654 -12.92 65.15 69.60
CA ALA A 654 -11.65 65.64 70.15
C ALA A 654 -11.66 67.18 70.41
N GLU A 655 -12.31 67.96 69.56
CA GLU A 655 -12.52 69.37 69.72
C GLU A 655 -13.40 69.69 70.95
N ASP A 656 -14.53 68.97 71.08
CA ASP A 656 -15.42 69.11 72.21
C ASP A 656 -14.73 68.67 73.53
N GLU A 657 -13.94 67.60 73.53
CA GLU A 657 -13.19 67.19 74.73
C GLU A 657 -12.09 68.23 75.10
N SER A 658 -11.42 68.80 74.11
CA SER A 658 -10.47 69.92 74.31
C SER A 658 -11.13 71.16 74.93
N ASN A 659 -12.31 71.51 74.40
CA ASN A 659 -13.11 72.64 74.96
C ASN A 659 -13.57 72.40 76.37
N ARG A 660 -14.04 71.17 76.72
CA ARG A 660 -14.40 70.77 78.08
C ARG A 660 -13.19 70.81 79.04
N LYS A 661 -12.07 70.31 78.71
CA LYS A 661 -10.84 70.39 79.49
C LYS A 661 -10.41 71.82 79.72
N TRP A 662 -10.57 72.70 78.70
CA TRP A 662 -10.28 74.13 78.82
C TRP A 662 -11.27 74.80 79.77
N ALA A 663 -12.57 74.47 79.75
CA ALA A 663 -13.58 75.01 80.68
C ALA A 663 -13.28 74.60 82.13
N GLU A 664 -12.83 73.33 82.34
CA GLU A 664 -12.41 72.83 83.67
C GLU A 664 -11.17 73.57 84.19
N ILE A 665 -10.16 73.83 83.31
CA ILE A 665 -8.96 74.57 83.65
C ILE A 665 -9.34 76.04 84.05
N LYS A 666 -10.28 76.67 83.34
CA LYS A 666 -10.71 78.01 83.60
C LYS A 666 -11.48 78.12 84.95
N VAL A 667 -12.34 77.17 85.24
CA VAL A 667 -13.10 77.11 86.56
C VAL A 667 -12.09 76.87 87.71
N LYS A 668 -11.06 76.06 87.53
CA LYS A 668 -10.04 75.89 88.56
C LYS A 668 -9.13 77.07 88.78
N ALA A 669 -8.93 77.94 87.68
CA ALA A 669 -8.09 79.18 87.78
C ALA A 669 -8.84 80.32 88.43
N GLU A 670 -10.20 80.42 88.27
CA GLU A 670 -11.02 81.46 88.92
C GLU A 670 -11.25 81.19 90.45
N GLY A 671 -10.94 79.94 90.94
CA GLY A 671 -11.06 79.62 92.37
C GLY A 671 -9.79 79.81 93.18
N THR A 672 -8.73 80.35 92.66
CA THR A 672 -7.44 80.62 93.36
C THR A 672 -7.03 82.10 93.24
N GLU A 673 -7.15 82.85 94.37
CA GLU A 673 -6.70 84.20 94.42
C GLU A 673 -5.22 84.36 94.09
N GLY A 674 -4.85 84.96 92.92
CA GLY A 674 -3.51 85.28 92.59
C GLY A 674 -2.94 84.55 91.34
N ALA A 675 -3.67 83.74 90.65
CA ALA A 675 -3.22 83.08 89.43
C ALA A 675 -3.54 83.93 88.17
N SER A 676 -2.50 84.11 87.33
CA SER A 676 -2.69 84.74 86.00
C SER A 676 -3.60 83.83 85.13
N THR A 677 -4.51 84.51 84.43
CA THR A 677 -5.45 83.79 83.54
C THR A 677 -4.76 82.95 82.51
N PRO A 678 -5.10 81.67 82.39
CA PRO A 678 -4.44 80.77 81.38
C PRO A 678 -4.79 81.28 79.98
N VAL A 679 -3.77 81.33 79.13
CA VAL A 679 -3.93 81.63 77.69
C VAL A 679 -4.26 80.33 76.93
N LYS A 680 -5.36 80.37 76.20
CA LYS A 680 -5.74 79.28 75.32
C LYS A 680 -4.81 79.27 74.12
N ILE A 681 -3.96 78.25 73.95
CA ILE A 681 -3.23 78.08 72.72
C ILE A 681 -4.19 77.45 71.69
N PRO A 682 -4.50 78.21 70.59
CA PRO A 682 -5.39 77.61 69.59
C PRO A 682 -4.74 76.38 68.94
N VAL A 683 -5.35 75.24 69.07
CA VAL A 683 -4.99 74.06 68.28
C VAL A 683 -5.66 74.25 66.94
N ASP A 684 -4.88 74.30 65.87
CA ASP A 684 -5.44 74.49 64.51
C ASP A 684 -6.00 73.16 64.02
N PHE A 685 -7.26 72.89 64.40
CA PHE A 685 -8.00 71.74 63.90
C PHE A 685 -8.31 71.84 62.40
N GLN A 686 -8.31 73.03 61.79
CA GLN A 686 -8.47 73.19 60.33
C GLN A 686 -7.24 72.75 59.54
N GLY A 687 -6.04 73.06 60.06
CA GLY A 687 -4.76 72.58 59.45
C GLY A 687 -4.67 71.07 59.51
N LEU A 688 -5.00 70.44 60.67
CA LEU A 688 -5.04 68.99 60.78
C LEU A 688 -6.10 68.35 59.86
N TYR A 689 -7.17 69.07 59.55
CA TYR A 689 -8.18 68.62 58.63
C TYR A 689 -7.70 68.63 57.17
N GLN A 690 -6.91 69.63 56.79
CA GLN A 690 -6.31 69.76 55.46
C GLN A 690 -5.21 68.72 55.26
N ASP A 691 -4.36 68.47 56.27
CA ASP A 691 -3.29 67.44 56.20
C ASP A 691 -3.86 66.02 56.10
N THR A 692 -5.00 65.72 56.76
CA THR A 692 -5.65 64.44 56.59
C THR A 692 -6.30 64.27 55.24
N GLU A 693 -6.86 65.31 54.63
CA GLU A 693 -7.45 65.32 53.30
C GLU A 693 -6.40 65.16 52.21
N GLU A 694 -5.21 65.73 52.35
CA GLU A 694 -4.07 65.53 51.44
C GLU A 694 -3.47 64.16 51.55
N ASN A 695 -3.31 63.62 52.73
CA ASN A 695 -2.84 62.22 52.92
C ASN A 695 -3.83 61.18 52.39
N GLU A 696 -5.13 61.42 52.53
CA GLU A 696 -6.16 60.54 51.95
C GLU A 696 -6.20 60.61 50.40
N LYS A 697 -5.98 61.84 49.82
CA LYS A 697 -5.86 61.99 48.38
C LYS A 697 -4.61 61.26 47.82
N GLN A 698 -3.48 61.33 48.54
CA GLN A 698 -2.27 60.59 48.15
C GLN A 698 -2.45 59.10 48.28
N ALA A 699 -3.11 58.55 49.31
CA ALA A 699 -3.40 57.15 49.51
C ALA A 699 -4.37 56.61 48.40
N ALA A 700 -5.40 57.42 48.04
CA ALA A 700 -6.32 57.11 46.96
C ALA A 700 -5.63 57.06 45.59
N LEU A 701 -4.66 57.97 45.36
CA LEU A 701 -3.89 57.96 44.11
C LEU A 701 -2.95 56.76 44.01
N GLN A 702 -2.32 56.32 45.11
CA GLN A 702 -1.52 55.13 45.15
C GLN A 702 -2.32 53.88 44.94
N GLN A 703 -3.54 53.73 45.52
CA GLN A 703 -4.42 52.62 45.26
C GLN A 703 -4.90 52.57 43.78
N GLN A 704 -5.18 53.72 43.20
CA GLN A 704 -5.54 53.82 41.80
C GLN A 704 -4.40 53.38 40.86
N GLN A 705 -3.16 53.72 41.18
CA GLN A 705 -1.97 53.27 40.46
C GLN A 705 -1.74 51.75 40.62
N GLN A 706 -1.97 51.20 41.82
CA GLN A 706 -1.87 49.74 42.02
C GLN A 706 -2.97 48.97 41.28
N GLN A 707 -4.18 49.49 41.20
CA GLN A 707 -5.28 48.90 40.44
C GLN A 707 -4.99 48.98 38.92
N GLN A 708 -4.46 50.06 38.42
CA GLN A 708 -4.03 50.15 37.00
C GLN A 708 -2.91 49.18 36.68
N GLN A 709 -1.95 48.98 37.57
CA GLN A 709 -0.89 47.97 37.40
C GLN A 709 -1.45 46.53 37.43
N MET A 710 -2.40 46.23 38.30
CA MET A 710 -3.08 44.91 38.33
C MET A 710 -3.92 44.69 37.09
N GLN A 711 -4.62 45.69 36.59
CA GLN A 711 -5.38 45.60 35.32
C GLN A 711 -4.45 45.36 34.11
N GLN A 712 -3.30 46.01 34.08
CA GLN A 712 -2.29 45.76 33.04
C GLN A 712 -1.69 44.35 33.13
N MET A 713 -1.44 43.86 34.34
CA MET A 713 -0.98 42.47 34.52
C MET A 713 -2.07 41.42 34.15
N GLN A 714 -3.35 41.70 34.45
CA GLN A 714 -4.43 40.81 34.02
C GLN A 714 -4.68 40.84 32.52
N GLN A 715 -4.50 41.98 31.85
CA GLN A 715 -4.50 42.07 30.39
C GLN A 715 -3.33 41.36 29.74
N MET A 716 -2.18 41.27 30.40
CA MET A 716 -1.05 40.46 29.95
C MET A 716 -1.23 38.98 30.19
N GLN A 717 -1.99 38.54 31.21
CA GLN A 717 -2.29 37.14 31.49
C GLN A 717 -3.52 36.61 30.75
N GLY A 718 -4.43 37.45 30.31
CA GLY A 718 -5.60 37.10 29.49
C GLY A 718 -5.33 37.06 27.99
N GLY A 719 -4.10 37.34 27.56
CA GLY A 719 -3.64 37.28 26.18
C GLY A 719 -2.73 36.07 25.88
N MET A 720 -2.66 35.08 26.81
CA MET A 720 -1.98 33.82 26.58
C MET A 720 -2.95 32.73 26.14
#